data_21eac36d602a433e7e2fe84ec7bf72f9
#
_entry.id   21eac36d602a433e7e2fe84ec7bf72f9
#
_cell.length_a   1.000
_cell.length_b   1.000
_cell.length_c   1.000
_cell.angle_alpha   90.00
_cell.angle_beta   90.00
_cell.angle_gamma   90.00
#
_symmetry.space_group_name_H-M   'P 1'
#
loop_
_entity.id
_entity.type
_entity.pdbx_description
1 polymer ?
#
loop_
_entity_poly.entity_id
_entity_poly.type
_entity_poly.pdbx_seq_one_letter_code
_entity_poly.pdbx_strand_id
1 'polypeptide(L)'
;MPVYIRYMRKIFTCIALLLCILQVQAGQSNGLTEYKLDNGLTVMLWEDHDQPDVQGWTVTRAGSIDEPETATGLAHYLEHMLFKGTDRIGTLDWEKERPLYEHVIALYDTLAMTEDPKSREAIQTRINKVSREEALYSATDEFSNLIQSIGGEGLNAFTSYDETCFMNSFPGYQLERWLTLYSDRLIHPVFRSFQAELENVFEEYNMYLDDNSTHVQNFVNGHLYAGHAYARDIIGYPEDLKNPKLRRLIEFYDTWYVPDNMALILVGDFNAEEAKPLIEKTFGRLQAKPLPVRKVYPQTDFSKDERFAAKLGYMPMVEIGYKGVPVGDKDELLLDFVTSLLSNSMQVGLLDKLVLDSKVMYAWASNDSRRDQGRIELGAVPYMDAATQQYHSLPETEELVINEVEKLVKGDIDTALVAAVREEFYQQFDRTMEYPQMKVRLLEHSFVYQQPIEELLQQKEQVAAITLADIQRAAKQYFAAPRKTFEIAEGNPKKNKLPKPKILPLTPPKGESDYYARFDTIPTGHLVPKFINFSDIDQDNFYEGVHVYCTPNTQNHIFSLRLKYGVGTYEIPMLEYATAMMNISGVKGDPGMTSAEFRARLAQLGAKCTYSVTDSYFLVDIEGDEQNLQEIVSLVNLHLLFPNFSSENDVLLNNIKGQEYSMRQMEQKNTDMVADAAMEYMRYGENSAYIRRPTLQDVLELTDTQLESELHRALDYELEIHYAGALPAMEVKSVLYGRLPMAEHARPTQSPIDRPQKPVDKDVVYFLPDATMQQAKVYFLIDGEPYSINDAVRYMAFNEYFGGGFSGLVMNEIREKRSMAYTAYGYFERPPVQGRTTRFVGYVGTQSDKVADAVDVYMSLLDSMPEYPATIENIRTMLRQSVLSNKPTFRKKSERLTSLMRLGYAIDPATLQVRQIQRLRFDDIDAFYRSHVQGKPVAILIIGDPKLIDQKQIKAHYGKITKLSKNKLFSY
;
A
#
# COMPACT_ATOMS: atom_id res chain seq x y z
N MET A 1 73.27 -9.88 2.52
CA MET A 1 71.96 -10.59 2.53
C MET A 1 71.03 -10.18 3.71
N PRO A 2 71.45 -9.72 4.88
CA PRO A 2 70.51 -9.30 5.95
C PRO A 2 69.83 -7.94 5.74
N VAL A 3 70.41 -7.03 4.94
CA VAL A 3 69.84 -5.66 4.70
C VAL A 3 68.68 -5.69 3.70
N TYR A 4 68.71 -6.60 2.71
CA TYR A 4 67.68 -6.74 1.70
C TYR A 4 66.36 -7.33 2.25
N ILE A 5 66.45 -8.24 3.21
CA ILE A 5 65.27 -8.85 3.86
C ILE A 5 64.57 -7.84 4.80
N ARG A 6 65.31 -6.90 5.37
CA ARG A 6 64.69 -5.82 6.22
C ARG A 6 63.99 -4.74 5.40
N TYR A 7 64.46 -4.49 4.19
CA TYR A 7 63.79 -3.58 3.23
C TYR A 7 62.53 -4.22 2.62
N MET A 8 62.58 -5.49 2.25
CA MET A 8 61.43 -6.21 1.73
C MET A 8 60.31 -6.34 2.76
N ARG A 9 60.66 -6.60 4.05
CA ARG A 9 59.62 -6.59 5.13
C ARG A 9 58.99 -5.22 5.35
N LYS A 10 59.73 -4.13 5.28
CA LYS A 10 59.15 -2.79 5.37
C LYS A 10 58.24 -2.45 4.18
N ILE A 11 58.65 -2.88 2.99
CA ILE A 11 57.80 -2.69 1.78
C ILE A 11 56.53 -3.54 1.86
N PHE A 12 56.60 -4.79 2.30
CA PHE A 12 55.44 -5.65 2.55
C PHE A 12 54.52 -5.11 3.65
N THR A 13 55.08 -4.54 4.70
CA THR A 13 54.30 -3.92 5.80
C THR A 13 53.63 -2.61 5.32
N CYS A 14 54.30 -1.81 4.48
CA CYS A 14 53.71 -0.61 3.90
C CYS A 14 52.66 -0.95 2.83
N ILE A 15 52.86 -2.02 2.03
CA ILE A 15 51.86 -2.50 1.06
C ILE A 15 50.66 -3.12 1.79
N ALA A 16 50.86 -3.85 2.88
CA ALA A 16 49.75 -4.36 3.70
C ALA A 16 49.02 -3.25 4.44
N LEU A 17 49.70 -2.20 4.91
CA LEU A 17 49.04 -0.99 5.47
C LEU A 17 48.35 -0.15 4.40
N LEU A 18 48.89 -0.06 3.19
CA LEU A 18 48.19 0.57 2.06
C LEU A 18 46.97 -0.23 1.57
N LEU A 19 47.05 -1.58 1.58
CA LEU A 19 45.91 -2.43 1.28
C LEU A 19 44.85 -2.40 2.38
N CYS A 20 45.21 -2.28 3.67
CA CYS A 20 44.25 -2.03 4.74
C CYS A 20 43.64 -0.61 4.69
N ILE A 21 44.38 0.40 4.20
CA ILE A 21 43.82 1.76 4.00
C ILE A 21 42.95 1.81 2.73
N LEU A 22 43.23 0.98 1.72
CA LEU A 22 42.43 0.85 0.52
C LEU A 22 41.14 0.03 0.74
N GLN A 23 41.09 -0.83 1.76
CA GLN A 23 39.86 -1.52 2.17
C GLN A 23 38.92 -0.67 3.05
N VAL A 24 39.40 0.48 3.57
CA VAL A 24 38.56 1.44 4.32
C VAL A 24 38.05 2.58 3.41
N GLN A 25 38.45 2.64 2.15
CA GLN A 25 37.99 3.66 1.18
C GLN A 25 37.14 3.11 0.04
N ALA A 26 36.62 1.88 0.15
CA ALA A 26 35.63 1.37 -0.79
C ALA A 26 34.26 1.53 -0.15
N GLY A 27 33.53 2.62 -0.42
CA GLY A 27 32.15 2.74 -0.01
C GLY A 27 31.62 4.15 0.30
N GLN A 28 32.20 5.22 -0.29
CA GLN A 28 31.49 6.49 -0.39
C GLN A 28 30.90 6.66 -1.78
N SER A 29 29.87 5.87 -2.09
CA SER A 29 29.01 6.16 -3.24
C SER A 29 27.79 6.92 -2.76
N ASN A 30 27.69 8.20 -3.10
CA ASN A 30 26.47 9.02 -3.04
C ASN A 30 25.72 9.08 -1.69
N GLY A 31 26.43 9.26 -0.57
CA GLY A 31 25.79 9.43 0.76
C GLY A 31 25.41 8.12 1.45
N LEU A 32 25.69 6.95 0.86
CA LEU A 32 25.46 5.65 1.47
C LEU A 32 26.63 5.23 2.36
N THR A 33 26.33 4.75 3.57
CA THR A 33 27.27 4.18 4.53
C THR A 33 26.71 2.86 5.06
N GLU A 34 27.50 1.79 4.99
CA GLU A 34 27.20 0.49 5.60
C GLU A 34 28.32 0.07 6.54
N TYR A 35 27.95 -0.42 7.74
CA TYR A 35 28.90 -0.95 8.71
C TYR A 35 28.19 -1.87 9.72
N LYS A 36 28.97 -2.62 10.50
CA LYS A 36 28.47 -3.43 11.62
C LYS A 36 28.90 -2.86 12.95
N LEU A 37 28.02 -2.90 13.94
CA LEU A 37 28.36 -2.66 15.34
C LEU A 37 29.12 -3.86 15.93
N ASP A 38 29.80 -3.66 17.07
CA ASP A 38 30.55 -4.73 17.78
C ASP A 38 29.64 -5.91 18.19
N ASN A 39 28.34 -5.68 18.39
CA ASN A 39 27.36 -6.72 18.69
C ASN A 39 26.84 -7.47 17.46
N GLY A 40 27.27 -7.11 16.25
CA GLY A 40 26.90 -7.75 14.99
C GLY A 40 25.77 -7.07 14.21
N LEU A 41 25.08 -6.07 14.78
CA LEU A 41 24.00 -5.35 14.08
C LEU A 41 24.53 -4.68 12.79
N THR A 42 23.86 -4.92 11.68
CA THR A 42 24.13 -4.20 10.43
C THR A 42 23.47 -2.81 10.47
N VAL A 43 24.22 -1.78 10.09
CA VAL A 43 23.71 -0.40 10.01
C VAL A 43 23.90 0.08 8.59
N MET A 44 22.80 0.56 7.98
CA MET A 44 22.76 1.09 6.61
C MET A 44 22.17 2.50 6.65
N LEU A 45 22.98 3.48 6.28
CA LEU A 45 22.63 4.91 6.35
C LEU A 45 22.73 5.52 4.95
N TRP A 46 21.66 6.17 4.50
CA TRP A 46 21.64 6.88 3.22
C TRP A 46 21.14 8.32 3.43
N GLU A 47 22.06 9.28 3.36
CA GLU A 47 21.71 10.70 3.46
C GLU A 47 20.94 11.16 2.21
N ASP A 48 19.78 11.78 2.42
CA ASP A 48 18.92 12.35 1.39
C ASP A 48 18.25 13.61 1.94
N HIS A 49 18.79 14.78 1.59
CA HIS A 49 18.36 16.09 2.10
C HIS A 49 17.25 16.74 1.28
N ASP A 50 16.74 16.08 0.23
CA ASP A 50 15.66 16.59 -0.61
C ASP A 50 14.30 16.50 0.10
N GLN A 51 14.17 15.55 1.03
CA GLN A 51 13.00 15.36 1.88
C GLN A 51 13.31 15.75 3.33
N PRO A 52 12.33 16.30 4.08
CA PRO A 52 12.58 16.76 5.46
C PRO A 52 12.57 15.64 6.51
N ASP A 53 12.20 14.44 6.14
CA ASP A 53 12.00 13.32 7.05
C ASP A 53 13.06 12.24 6.86
N VAL A 54 13.17 11.40 7.87
CA VAL A 54 13.98 10.19 7.87
C VAL A 54 13.05 8.98 7.88
N GLN A 55 13.23 8.07 6.93
CA GLN A 55 12.66 6.74 6.98
C GLN A 55 13.52 5.89 7.90
N GLY A 56 12.94 5.42 9.00
CA GLY A 56 13.64 4.58 9.98
C GLY A 56 13.03 3.18 10.04
N TRP A 57 13.84 2.18 9.71
CA TRP A 57 13.43 0.79 9.67
C TRP A 57 14.33 -0.08 10.54
N THR A 58 13.73 -1.02 11.28
CA THR A 58 14.44 -2.14 11.90
C THR A 58 13.96 -3.43 11.26
N VAL A 59 14.87 -4.16 10.64
CA VAL A 59 14.59 -5.36 9.87
C VAL A 59 15.21 -6.56 10.56
N THR A 60 14.45 -7.63 10.71
CA THR A 60 14.92 -8.92 11.23
C THR A 60 14.78 -9.97 10.14
N ARG A 61 15.86 -10.70 9.82
CA ARG A 61 15.84 -11.82 8.86
C ARG A 61 15.17 -13.05 9.47
N ALA A 62 13.92 -12.90 9.86
CA ALA A 62 13.08 -14.00 10.34
C ALA A 62 11.63 -13.70 10.02
N GLY A 63 10.98 -14.65 9.39
CA GLY A 63 9.58 -14.58 8.97
C GLY A 63 8.89 -15.92 9.16
N SER A 64 7.79 -16.15 8.45
CA SER A 64 6.98 -17.36 8.63
C SER A 64 7.71 -18.65 8.24
N ILE A 65 8.78 -18.60 7.45
CA ILE A 65 9.59 -19.78 7.12
C ILE A 65 10.33 -20.34 8.34
N ASP A 66 10.66 -19.48 9.31
CA ASP A 66 11.43 -19.83 10.49
C ASP A 66 10.55 -20.34 11.64
N GLU A 67 9.23 -20.40 11.46
CA GLU A 67 8.26 -20.88 12.43
C GLU A 67 8.30 -22.41 12.61
N PRO A 68 8.04 -22.91 13.83
CA PRO A 68 7.80 -24.33 14.04
C PRO A 68 6.52 -24.78 13.28
N GLU A 69 6.56 -25.96 12.66
CA GLU A 69 5.38 -26.52 11.94
C GLU A 69 4.14 -26.70 12.81
N THR A 70 4.28 -26.74 14.11
CA THR A 70 3.21 -26.91 15.11
C THR A 70 2.71 -25.61 15.73
N ALA A 71 3.18 -24.48 15.22
CA ALA A 71 2.82 -23.16 15.71
C ALA A 71 3.02 -22.12 14.58
N THR A 72 2.16 -22.20 13.57
CA THR A 72 2.16 -21.29 12.43
C THR A 72 1.53 -19.93 12.79
N GLY A 73 1.95 -18.85 12.12
CA GLY A 73 1.52 -17.49 12.39
C GLY A 73 2.24 -16.84 13.58
N LEU A 74 3.28 -17.47 14.15
CA LEU A 74 4.04 -16.89 15.28
C LEU A 74 4.80 -15.63 14.91
N ALA A 75 5.40 -15.58 13.71
CA ALA A 75 6.17 -14.42 13.26
C ALA A 75 5.25 -13.18 13.12
N HIS A 76 4.11 -13.35 12.48
CA HIS A 76 3.11 -12.30 12.34
C HIS A 76 2.50 -11.90 13.68
N TYR A 77 2.18 -12.85 14.54
CA TYR A 77 1.66 -12.54 15.87
C TYR A 77 2.71 -11.82 16.76
N LEU A 78 4.00 -12.18 16.65
CA LEU A 78 5.08 -11.48 17.32
C LEU A 78 5.22 -10.04 16.85
N GLU A 79 5.03 -9.79 15.56
CA GLU A 79 4.98 -8.44 15.01
C GLU A 79 3.98 -7.57 15.78
N HIS A 80 2.73 -8.03 15.94
CA HIS A 80 1.71 -7.35 16.73
C HIS A 80 2.13 -7.14 18.20
N MET A 81 2.73 -8.16 18.79
CA MET A 81 3.09 -8.13 20.20
C MET A 81 4.26 -7.18 20.53
N LEU A 82 5.11 -6.87 19.56
CA LEU A 82 6.19 -5.91 19.74
C LEU A 82 5.73 -4.44 19.80
N PHE A 83 4.46 -4.15 19.58
CA PHE A 83 3.85 -2.83 19.86
C PHE A 83 3.39 -2.69 21.32
N LYS A 84 3.35 -3.77 22.10
CA LYS A 84 2.83 -3.77 23.48
C LYS A 84 3.83 -3.28 24.53
N GLY A 85 5.06 -2.93 24.11
CA GLY A 85 6.10 -2.33 24.94
C GLY A 85 7.03 -3.34 25.64
N THR A 86 7.66 -2.92 26.72
CA THR A 86 8.75 -3.64 27.41
C THR A 86 8.50 -3.67 28.92
N ASP A 87 9.47 -4.15 29.69
CA ASP A 87 9.49 -4.02 31.16
C ASP A 87 9.63 -2.56 31.65
N ARG A 88 9.74 -1.59 30.73
CA ARG A 88 9.85 -0.15 30.99
C ARG A 88 8.84 0.69 30.23
N ILE A 89 8.57 0.36 28.97
CA ILE A 89 7.59 1.03 28.10
C ILE A 89 6.26 0.31 28.26
N GLY A 90 5.19 1.03 28.49
CA GLY A 90 3.83 0.47 28.56
C GLY A 90 3.50 -0.19 29.89
N THR A 91 4.24 0.09 30.96
CA THR A 91 3.98 -0.38 32.33
C THR A 91 3.92 0.78 33.32
N LEU A 92 2.94 0.77 34.20
CA LEU A 92 2.80 1.73 35.30
C LEU A 92 3.57 1.27 36.55
N ASP A 93 3.74 -0.06 36.75
CA ASP A 93 4.44 -0.67 37.88
C ASP A 93 4.85 -2.10 37.51
N TRP A 94 6.04 -2.24 36.94
CA TRP A 94 6.55 -3.53 36.48
C TRP A 94 6.68 -4.55 37.59
N GLU A 95 7.06 -4.14 38.81
CA GLU A 95 7.22 -5.06 39.93
C GLU A 95 5.89 -5.72 40.35
N LYS A 96 4.77 -5.07 40.11
CA LYS A 96 3.42 -5.64 40.35
C LYS A 96 2.89 -6.35 39.11
N GLU A 97 3.19 -5.87 37.91
CA GLU A 97 2.76 -6.48 36.64
C GLU A 97 3.42 -7.82 36.40
N ARG A 98 4.76 -7.91 36.61
CA ARG A 98 5.56 -9.09 36.30
C ARG A 98 5.02 -10.41 36.85
N PRO A 99 4.62 -10.55 38.13
CA PRO A 99 4.10 -11.81 38.66
C PRO A 99 2.81 -12.26 38.00
N LEU A 100 1.97 -11.31 37.54
CA LEU A 100 0.72 -11.58 36.83
C LEU A 100 1.03 -12.03 35.41
N TYR A 101 1.94 -11.37 34.70
CA TYR A 101 2.44 -11.74 33.38
C TYR A 101 3.04 -13.16 33.38
N GLU A 102 3.92 -13.48 34.33
CA GLU A 102 4.49 -14.83 34.50
C GLU A 102 3.39 -15.88 34.77
N HIS A 103 2.34 -15.52 35.52
CA HIS A 103 1.18 -16.39 35.74
C HIS A 103 0.36 -16.60 34.45
N VAL A 104 0.18 -15.56 33.61
CA VAL A 104 -0.46 -15.70 32.32
C VAL A 104 0.30 -16.68 31.42
N ILE A 105 1.64 -16.57 31.35
CA ILE A 105 2.47 -17.52 30.60
C ILE A 105 2.24 -18.96 31.08
N ALA A 106 2.27 -19.21 32.40
CA ALA A 106 2.06 -20.54 32.97
C ALA A 106 0.65 -21.09 32.67
N LEU A 107 -0.37 -20.25 32.62
CA LEU A 107 -1.73 -20.64 32.22
C LEU A 107 -1.83 -21.01 30.74
N TYR A 108 -1.14 -20.29 29.85
CA TYR A 108 -1.06 -20.65 28.43
C TYR A 108 -0.29 -21.97 28.22
N ASP A 109 0.79 -22.22 28.97
CA ASP A 109 1.48 -23.50 28.95
C ASP A 109 0.53 -24.65 29.35
N THR A 110 -0.29 -24.42 30.39
CA THR A 110 -1.30 -25.40 30.84
C THR A 110 -2.38 -25.60 29.78
N LEU A 111 -2.87 -24.52 29.17
CA LEU A 111 -3.86 -24.54 28.10
C LEU A 111 -3.38 -25.35 26.90
N ALA A 112 -2.12 -25.16 26.49
CA ALA A 112 -1.50 -25.84 25.35
C ALA A 112 -1.42 -27.37 25.55
N MET A 113 -1.32 -27.83 26.79
CA MET A 113 -1.26 -29.27 27.16
C MET A 113 -2.61 -29.90 27.50
N THR A 114 -3.70 -29.11 27.51
CA THR A 114 -5.04 -29.54 27.92
C THR A 114 -5.90 -29.80 26.70
N GLU A 115 -6.42 -31.04 26.54
CA GLU A 115 -7.30 -31.41 25.41
C GLU A 115 -8.78 -31.32 25.77
N ASP A 116 -9.16 -31.63 27.04
CA ASP A 116 -10.55 -31.62 27.47
C ASP A 116 -11.23 -30.26 27.35
N PRO A 117 -12.31 -30.11 26.57
CA PRO A 117 -12.95 -28.82 26.28
C PRO A 117 -13.40 -28.05 27.53
N LYS A 118 -13.93 -28.73 28.57
CA LYS A 118 -14.37 -28.08 29.82
C LYS A 118 -13.20 -27.55 30.63
N SER A 119 -12.13 -28.32 30.68
CA SER A 119 -10.87 -27.88 31.33
C SER A 119 -10.24 -26.70 30.61
N ARG A 120 -10.26 -26.71 29.26
CA ARG A 120 -9.79 -25.57 28.46
C ARG A 120 -10.61 -24.32 28.74
N GLU A 121 -11.94 -24.41 28.79
CA GLU A 121 -12.82 -23.29 29.12
C GLU A 121 -12.56 -22.73 30.54
N ALA A 122 -12.33 -23.59 31.51
CA ALA A 122 -11.97 -23.18 32.88
C ALA A 122 -10.62 -22.45 32.93
N ILE A 123 -9.60 -22.96 32.21
CA ILE A 123 -8.29 -22.29 32.11
C ILE A 123 -8.44 -20.94 31.40
N GLN A 124 -9.21 -20.87 30.30
CA GLN A 124 -9.45 -19.63 29.57
C GLN A 124 -10.15 -18.57 30.44
N THR A 125 -11.10 -19.01 31.27
CA THR A 125 -11.75 -18.12 32.27
C THR A 125 -10.74 -17.56 33.27
N ARG A 126 -9.76 -18.38 33.66
CA ARG A 126 -8.70 -17.95 34.56
C ARG A 126 -7.71 -16.99 33.89
N ILE A 127 -7.34 -17.26 32.63
CA ILE A 127 -6.54 -16.35 31.81
C ILE A 127 -7.24 -14.99 31.74
N ASN A 128 -8.52 -14.94 31.37
CA ASN A 128 -9.33 -13.71 31.34
C ASN A 128 -9.24 -12.91 32.65
N LYS A 129 -9.32 -13.61 33.79
CA LYS A 129 -9.26 -12.96 35.10
C LYS A 129 -7.88 -12.35 35.36
N VAL A 130 -6.82 -13.16 35.17
CA VAL A 130 -5.42 -12.72 35.47
C VAL A 130 -5.00 -11.59 34.52
N SER A 131 -5.33 -11.69 33.21
CA SER A 131 -5.01 -10.63 32.24
C SER A 131 -5.72 -9.31 32.53
N ARG A 132 -6.94 -9.35 33.11
CA ARG A 132 -7.61 -8.13 33.57
C ARG A 132 -6.96 -7.54 34.83
N GLU A 133 -6.40 -8.36 35.71
CA GLU A 133 -5.63 -7.91 36.88
C GLU A 133 -4.28 -7.32 36.43
N GLU A 134 -3.61 -7.94 35.45
CA GLU A 134 -2.38 -7.45 34.82
C GLU A 134 -2.61 -6.08 34.15
N ALA A 135 -3.69 -5.94 33.39
CA ALA A 135 -4.03 -4.70 32.69
C ALA A 135 -4.18 -3.48 33.62
N LEU A 136 -4.40 -3.66 34.91
CA LEU A 136 -4.43 -2.55 35.89
C LEU A 136 -3.06 -1.88 36.08
N TYR A 137 -1.99 -2.52 35.65
CA TYR A 137 -0.61 -2.02 35.71
C TYR A 137 -0.05 -1.66 34.33
N SER A 138 -0.84 -1.76 33.26
CA SER A 138 -0.43 -1.46 31.91
C SER A 138 -0.76 -0.02 31.52
N ALA A 139 0.16 0.64 30.80
CA ALA A 139 -0.09 1.85 30.02
C ALA A 139 -0.21 1.46 28.55
N THR A 140 -1.42 1.20 28.08
CA THR A 140 -1.66 0.80 26.69
C THR A 140 -1.28 1.91 25.72
N ASP A 141 -0.84 1.52 24.52
CA ASP A 141 -0.52 2.40 23.38
C ASP A 141 0.63 3.38 23.62
N GLU A 142 1.36 3.20 24.71
CA GLU A 142 2.43 4.13 25.07
C GLU A 142 3.51 4.22 23.98
N PHE A 143 3.85 3.11 23.32
CA PHE A 143 4.82 3.12 22.22
C PHE A 143 4.33 4.01 21.07
N SER A 144 3.08 3.88 20.67
CA SER A 144 2.47 4.71 19.62
C SER A 144 2.39 6.17 20.02
N ASN A 145 2.05 6.45 21.30
CA ASN A 145 2.04 7.81 21.84
C ASN A 145 3.44 8.45 21.87
N LEU A 146 4.49 7.67 22.16
CA LEU A 146 5.88 8.12 22.11
C LEU A 146 6.33 8.45 20.68
N ILE A 147 5.94 7.64 19.68
CA ILE A 147 6.18 7.96 18.26
C ILE A 147 5.46 9.25 17.88
N GLN A 148 4.21 9.41 18.30
CA GLN A 148 3.45 10.63 18.05
C GLN A 148 4.11 11.86 18.71
N SER A 149 4.64 11.72 19.93
CA SER A 149 5.29 12.82 20.65
C SER A 149 6.52 13.38 19.95
N ILE A 150 7.19 12.58 19.12
CA ILE A 150 8.33 13.01 18.29
C ILE A 150 7.92 13.43 16.88
N GLY A 151 6.62 13.39 16.55
CA GLY A 151 6.13 13.69 15.20
C GLY A 151 6.39 12.57 14.19
N GLY A 152 6.46 11.32 14.65
CA GLY A 152 6.60 10.16 13.77
C GLY A 152 5.29 9.84 13.07
N GLU A 153 5.35 9.62 11.76
CA GLU A 153 4.20 9.30 10.89
C GLU A 153 4.37 7.91 10.27
N GLY A 154 3.26 7.30 9.84
CA GLY A 154 3.29 6.04 9.12
C GLY A 154 3.82 4.86 9.95
N LEU A 155 3.60 4.88 11.28
CA LEU A 155 3.96 3.75 12.15
C LEU A 155 3.28 2.47 11.66
N ASN A 156 4.09 1.50 11.25
CA ASN A 156 3.62 0.23 10.71
C ASN A 156 4.67 -0.87 10.90
N ALA A 157 4.29 -2.09 10.57
CA ALA A 157 5.17 -3.23 10.46
C ALA A 157 4.62 -4.18 9.39
N PHE A 158 5.44 -5.13 8.96
CA PHE A 158 5.00 -6.25 8.14
C PHE A 158 5.84 -7.48 8.41
N THR A 159 5.23 -8.62 8.20
CA THR A 159 5.87 -9.93 8.21
C THR A 159 5.74 -10.56 6.84
N SER A 160 6.87 -11.02 6.28
CA SER A 160 6.90 -11.83 5.07
C SER A 160 7.28 -13.28 5.40
N TYR A 161 7.59 -14.06 4.37
CA TYR A 161 8.16 -15.38 4.58
C TYR A 161 9.56 -15.33 5.22
N ASP A 162 10.39 -14.36 4.81
CA ASP A 162 11.82 -14.34 5.10
C ASP A 162 12.25 -13.26 6.11
N GLU A 163 11.34 -12.35 6.47
CA GLU A 163 11.63 -11.20 7.33
C GLU A 163 10.44 -10.71 8.15
N THR A 164 10.73 -9.92 9.17
CA THR A 164 9.81 -9.03 9.87
C THR A 164 10.44 -7.64 9.97
N CYS A 165 9.70 -6.62 9.60
CA CYS A 165 10.13 -5.24 9.55
C CYS A 165 9.23 -4.33 10.38
N PHE A 166 9.82 -3.38 11.13
CA PHE A 166 9.12 -2.30 11.84
C PHE A 166 9.60 -0.97 11.30
N MET A 167 8.67 -0.10 10.95
CA MET A 167 8.97 1.13 10.23
C MET A 167 8.11 2.31 10.63
N ASN A 168 8.65 3.49 10.48
CA ASN A 168 7.93 4.75 10.37
C ASN A 168 8.83 5.85 9.81
N SER A 169 8.24 6.97 9.41
CA SER A 169 8.98 8.21 9.15
C SER A 169 9.01 9.08 10.40
N PHE A 170 10.06 9.90 10.54
CA PHE A 170 10.20 10.84 11.65
C PHE A 170 11.08 12.03 11.23
N PRO A 171 10.93 13.20 11.86
CA PRO A 171 11.76 14.36 11.55
C PRO A 171 13.21 14.15 11.99
N GLY A 172 14.18 14.47 11.11
CA GLY A 172 15.61 14.24 11.37
C GLY A 172 16.13 14.87 12.67
N TYR A 173 15.56 16.01 13.13
CA TYR A 173 15.94 16.63 14.41
C TYR A 173 15.54 15.79 15.65
N GLN A 174 14.74 14.73 15.49
CA GLN A 174 14.32 13.79 16.55
C GLN A 174 15.14 12.50 16.55
N LEU A 175 16.23 12.42 15.78
CA LEU A 175 17.00 11.19 15.56
C LEU A 175 17.39 10.49 16.86
N GLU A 176 17.91 11.19 17.88
CA GLU A 176 18.33 10.56 19.13
C GLU A 176 17.16 9.94 19.91
N ARG A 177 15.99 10.63 19.91
CA ARG A 177 14.77 10.09 20.54
C ARG A 177 14.28 8.84 19.82
N TRP A 178 14.24 8.88 18.49
CA TRP A 178 13.80 7.75 17.68
C TRP A 178 14.71 6.53 17.88
N LEU A 179 16.03 6.72 17.79
CA LEU A 179 17.01 5.65 18.01
C LEU A 179 16.89 5.04 19.43
N THR A 180 16.67 5.88 20.44
CA THR A 180 16.47 5.42 21.82
C THR A 180 15.22 4.56 21.93
N LEU A 181 14.08 5.03 21.40
CA LEU A 181 12.81 4.33 21.48
C LEU A 181 12.85 2.98 20.73
N TYR A 182 13.38 2.98 19.49
CA TYR A 182 13.46 1.77 18.69
C TYR A 182 14.45 0.74 19.22
N SER A 183 15.54 1.17 19.84
CA SER A 183 16.44 0.24 20.52
C SER A 183 15.82 -0.29 21.82
N ASP A 184 15.15 0.55 22.62
CA ASP A 184 14.52 0.14 23.86
C ASP A 184 13.36 -0.84 23.66
N ARG A 185 12.56 -0.73 22.56
CA ARG A 185 11.50 -1.70 22.24
C ARG A 185 12.02 -3.12 22.02
N LEU A 186 13.29 -3.26 21.64
CA LEU A 186 13.95 -4.53 21.39
C LEU A 186 14.70 -5.06 22.64
N ILE A 187 14.66 -4.34 23.75
CA ILE A 187 15.30 -4.74 25.01
C ILE A 187 14.21 -5.13 26.00
N HIS A 188 14.18 -6.42 26.39
CA HIS A 188 13.21 -6.99 27.32
C HIS A 188 11.73 -6.71 26.96
N PRO A 189 11.27 -7.06 25.73
CA PRO A 189 9.87 -6.89 25.36
C PRO A 189 8.98 -7.71 26.28
N VAL A 190 7.79 -7.17 26.58
CA VAL A 190 6.75 -7.82 27.37
C VAL A 190 5.52 -7.98 26.52
N PHE A 191 5.13 -9.21 26.27
CA PHE A 191 4.01 -9.56 25.40
C PHE A 191 2.68 -9.53 26.19
N ARG A 192 2.41 -8.34 26.81
CA ARG A 192 1.20 -8.10 27.60
C ARG A 192 -0.03 -8.05 26.73
N SER A 193 -1.19 -8.25 27.36
CA SER A 193 -2.48 -8.26 26.61
C SER A 193 -2.54 -9.29 25.47
N PHE A 194 -1.73 -10.35 25.54
CA PHE A 194 -1.59 -11.38 24.52
C PHE A 194 -2.95 -11.91 24.01
N GLN A 195 -3.87 -12.18 24.92
CA GLN A 195 -5.18 -12.67 24.59
C GLN A 195 -6.06 -11.61 23.86
N ALA A 196 -5.92 -10.33 24.19
CA ALA A 196 -6.68 -9.26 23.52
C ALA A 196 -6.20 -9.07 22.08
N GLU A 197 -4.88 -9.15 21.88
CA GLU A 197 -4.30 -9.04 20.53
C GLU A 197 -4.67 -10.23 19.65
N LEU A 198 -4.87 -11.42 20.23
CA LEU A 198 -5.37 -12.58 19.49
C LEU A 198 -6.73 -12.29 18.81
N GLU A 199 -7.63 -11.54 19.46
CA GLU A 199 -8.88 -11.12 18.84
C GLU A 199 -8.65 -10.25 17.59
N ASN A 200 -7.66 -9.35 17.65
CA ASN A 200 -7.31 -8.47 16.51
C ASN A 200 -6.76 -9.31 15.33
N VAL A 201 -5.86 -10.26 15.59
CA VAL A 201 -5.34 -11.18 14.57
C VAL A 201 -6.46 -12.06 13.98
N PHE A 202 -7.45 -12.47 14.80
CA PHE A 202 -8.63 -13.18 14.28
C PHE A 202 -9.50 -12.32 13.36
N GLU A 203 -9.67 -11.02 13.67
CA GLU A 203 -10.41 -10.13 12.78
C GLU A 203 -9.68 -9.88 11.47
N GLU A 204 -8.38 -9.79 11.51
CA GLU A 204 -7.54 -9.73 10.32
C GLU A 204 -7.65 -11.00 9.48
N TYR A 205 -7.61 -12.17 10.12
CA TYR A 205 -7.84 -13.44 9.45
C TYR A 205 -9.24 -13.52 8.79
N ASN A 206 -10.28 -13.03 9.48
CA ASN A 206 -11.63 -12.96 8.93
C ASN A 206 -11.70 -12.03 7.70
N MET A 207 -10.97 -10.92 7.71
CA MET A 207 -10.86 -10.00 6.57
C MET A 207 -10.23 -10.70 5.36
N TYR A 208 -9.14 -11.45 5.56
CA TYR A 208 -8.52 -12.24 4.48
C TYR A 208 -9.43 -13.35 3.95
N LEU A 209 -10.23 -14.00 4.80
CA LEU A 209 -11.21 -14.99 4.35
C LEU A 209 -12.35 -14.39 3.52
N ASP A 210 -12.60 -13.08 3.62
CA ASP A 210 -13.64 -12.40 2.84
C ASP A 210 -13.19 -12.06 1.42
N ASP A 211 -11.87 -12.11 1.14
CA ASP A 211 -11.30 -11.89 -0.19
C ASP A 211 -11.02 -13.21 -0.92
N ASN A 212 -11.67 -13.41 -2.06
CA ASN A 212 -11.44 -14.58 -2.91
C ASN A 212 -10.01 -14.65 -3.45
N SER A 213 -9.32 -13.52 -3.63
CA SER A 213 -7.94 -13.49 -4.12
C SER A 213 -7.00 -14.19 -3.15
N THR A 214 -7.22 -14.05 -1.84
CA THR A 214 -6.47 -14.78 -0.80
C THR A 214 -6.65 -16.31 -0.95
N HIS A 215 -7.86 -16.76 -1.23
CA HIS A 215 -8.10 -18.20 -1.43
C HIS A 215 -7.42 -18.74 -2.69
N VAL A 216 -7.40 -17.97 -3.77
CA VAL A 216 -6.67 -18.30 -5.01
C VAL A 216 -5.18 -18.40 -4.72
N GLN A 217 -4.59 -17.35 -4.10
CA GLN A 217 -3.17 -17.31 -3.79
C GLN A 217 -2.73 -18.47 -2.89
N ASN A 218 -3.52 -18.78 -1.84
CA ASN A 218 -3.23 -19.90 -0.96
C ASN A 218 -3.32 -21.24 -1.68
N PHE A 219 -4.27 -21.39 -2.60
CA PHE A 219 -4.39 -22.59 -3.43
C PHE A 219 -3.17 -22.74 -4.36
N VAL A 220 -2.77 -21.69 -5.05
CA VAL A 220 -1.62 -21.66 -5.96
C VAL A 220 -0.33 -21.92 -5.20
N ASN A 221 -0.06 -21.14 -4.11
CA ASN A 221 1.12 -21.30 -3.26
C ASN A 221 1.24 -22.69 -2.67
N GLY A 222 0.12 -23.26 -2.21
CA GLY A 222 0.07 -24.60 -1.63
C GLY A 222 0.57 -25.70 -2.58
N HIS A 223 0.46 -25.50 -3.90
CA HIS A 223 0.91 -26.43 -4.92
C HIS A 223 2.28 -26.02 -5.51
N LEU A 224 2.52 -24.73 -5.72
CA LEU A 224 3.83 -24.25 -6.25
C LEU A 224 4.96 -24.48 -5.26
N TYR A 225 4.68 -24.45 -3.97
CA TYR A 225 5.65 -24.65 -2.90
C TYR A 225 5.36 -25.90 -2.06
N ALA A 226 4.68 -26.90 -2.65
CA ALA A 226 4.32 -28.13 -1.94
C ALA A 226 5.52 -28.77 -1.21
N GLY A 227 5.36 -29.00 0.10
CA GLY A 227 6.43 -29.53 0.97
C GLY A 227 7.44 -28.50 1.50
N HIS A 228 7.32 -27.25 1.11
CA HIS A 228 8.13 -26.13 1.59
C HIS A 228 7.31 -25.20 2.52
N ALA A 229 7.99 -24.47 3.41
CA ALA A 229 7.28 -23.52 4.28
C ALA A 229 6.55 -22.40 3.52
N TYR A 230 6.99 -22.03 2.33
CA TYR A 230 6.32 -21.04 1.47
C TYR A 230 4.92 -21.47 1.00
N ALA A 231 4.53 -22.73 1.20
CA ALA A 231 3.17 -23.18 0.94
C ALA A 231 2.17 -22.77 2.05
N ARG A 232 2.65 -22.31 3.20
CA ARG A 232 1.83 -21.91 4.34
C ARG A 232 1.41 -20.45 4.22
N ASP A 233 0.26 -20.12 4.80
CA ASP A 233 -0.17 -18.73 4.96
C ASP A 233 0.68 -18.03 6.05
N ILE A 234 1.07 -16.78 5.82
CA ILE A 234 1.88 -15.99 6.75
C ILE A 234 1.13 -15.75 8.07
N ILE A 235 -0.17 -15.49 8.01
CA ILE A 235 -1.01 -15.31 9.20
C ILE A 235 -1.17 -16.62 10.01
N GLY A 236 -0.79 -17.75 9.43
CA GLY A 236 -0.86 -19.07 10.07
C GLY A 236 -2.19 -19.78 9.86
N TYR A 237 -2.24 -21.03 10.34
CA TYR A 237 -3.45 -21.83 10.29
C TYR A 237 -4.41 -21.49 11.45
N PRO A 238 -5.73 -21.52 11.19
CA PRO A 238 -6.72 -21.20 12.21
C PRO A 238 -6.62 -22.08 13.47
N GLU A 239 -6.20 -23.31 13.34
CA GLU A 239 -6.03 -24.26 14.43
C GLU A 239 -4.92 -23.83 15.40
N ASP A 240 -3.82 -23.28 14.87
CA ASP A 240 -2.71 -22.76 15.66
C ASP A 240 -3.09 -21.43 16.32
N LEU A 241 -3.75 -20.52 15.60
CA LEU A 241 -4.26 -19.27 16.15
C LEU A 241 -5.23 -19.48 17.31
N LYS A 242 -6.02 -20.60 17.31
CA LYS A 242 -6.92 -20.95 18.42
C LYS A 242 -6.24 -21.59 19.61
N ASN A 243 -5.04 -22.07 19.45
CA ASN A 243 -4.24 -22.66 20.50
C ASN A 243 -2.90 -21.92 20.63
N PRO A 244 -2.96 -20.59 20.90
CA PRO A 244 -1.77 -19.76 20.91
C PRO A 244 -0.81 -20.21 21.99
N LYS A 245 0.48 -20.24 21.64
CA LYS A 245 1.56 -20.74 22.50
C LYS A 245 2.47 -19.58 22.86
N LEU A 246 2.11 -18.81 23.90
CA LEU A 246 2.86 -17.60 24.30
C LEU A 246 4.35 -17.91 24.55
N ARG A 247 4.68 -19.05 25.16
CA ARG A 247 6.08 -19.45 25.37
C ARG A 247 6.83 -19.66 24.03
N ARG A 248 6.18 -20.22 23.01
CA ARG A 248 6.79 -20.38 21.69
C ARG A 248 7.05 -19.04 21.01
N LEU A 249 6.20 -18.07 21.23
CA LEU A 249 6.41 -16.70 20.74
C LEU A 249 7.62 -16.05 21.42
N ILE A 250 7.76 -16.20 22.76
CA ILE A 250 8.95 -15.75 23.50
C ILE A 250 10.23 -16.44 22.99
N GLU A 251 10.18 -17.77 22.81
CA GLU A 251 11.31 -18.55 22.26
C GLU A 251 11.67 -18.10 20.84
N PHE A 252 10.69 -17.79 19.98
CA PHE A 252 10.91 -17.29 18.62
C PHE A 252 11.61 -15.93 18.64
N TYR A 253 11.15 -15.00 19.50
CA TYR A 253 11.80 -13.71 19.71
C TYR A 253 13.24 -13.90 20.19
N ASP A 254 13.47 -14.65 21.25
CA ASP A 254 14.80 -14.88 21.85
C ASP A 254 15.79 -15.52 20.88
N THR A 255 15.28 -16.28 19.89
CA THR A 255 16.08 -17.00 18.89
C THR A 255 16.47 -16.11 17.72
N TRP A 256 15.54 -15.33 17.20
CA TRP A 256 15.72 -14.67 15.90
C TRP A 256 15.97 -13.16 15.98
N TYR A 257 15.51 -12.49 17.06
CA TYR A 257 15.70 -11.05 17.23
C TYR A 257 17.00 -10.75 17.95
N VAL A 258 18.08 -11.09 17.29
CA VAL A 258 19.46 -10.91 17.78
C VAL A 258 20.23 -10.02 16.80
N PRO A 259 21.16 -9.17 17.28
CA PRO A 259 21.81 -8.15 16.46
C PRO A 259 22.40 -8.65 15.13
N ASP A 260 23.07 -9.80 15.11
CA ASP A 260 23.67 -10.37 13.89
C ASP A 260 22.62 -10.82 12.83
N ASN A 261 21.35 -10.89 13.23
CA ASN A 261 20.19 -11.19 12.35
C ASN A 261 19.36 -9.96 12.05
N MET A 262 19.79 -8.77 12.44
CA MET A 262 19.03 -7.54 12.35
C MET A 262 19.80 -6.43 11.63
N ALA A 263 19.04 -5.53 11.01
CA ALA A 263 19.57 -4.28 10.49
C ALA A 263 18.78 -3.06 11.01
N LEU A 264 19.52 -1.97 11.19
CA LEU A 264 18.99 -0.62 11.29
C LEU A 264 19.21 0.09 9.95
N ILE A 265 18.17 0.55 9.34
CA ILE A 265 18.19 1.26 8.05
C ILE A 265 17.62 2.66 8.26
N LEU A 266 18.40 3.69 7.88
CA LEU A 266 17.98 5.09 7.91
C LEU A 266 18.20 5.72 6.53
N VAL A 267 17.17 6.35 5.96
CA VAL A 267 17.25 7.08 4.70
C VAL A 267 16.53 8.42 4.87
N GLY A 268 17.21 9.54 4.60
CA GLY A 268 16.58 10.87 4.66
C GLY A 268 17.47 11.99 5.20
N ASP A 269 16.84 13.01 5.78
CA ASP A 269 17.49 14.27 6.21
C ASP A 269 18.18 14.13 7.59
N PHE A 270 19.36 13.57 7.59
CA PHE A 270 20.24 13.46 8.77
C PHE A 270 21.71 13.47 8.34
N ASN A 271 22.64 13.63 9.30
CA ASN A 271 24.07 13.49 9.07
C ASN A 271 24.56 12.13 9.59
N ALA A 272 25.16 11.33 8.73
CA ALA A 272 25.58 9.97 9.08
C ALA A 272 26.71 9.96 10.15
N GLU A 273 27.65 10.91 10.11
CA GLU A 273 28.73 10.97 11.08
C GLU A 273 28.23 11.37 12.48
N GLU A 274 27.19 12.19 12.57
CA GLU A 274 26.52 12.53 13.83
C GLU A 274 25.63 11.37 14.32
N ALA A 275 25.06 10.60 13.42
CA ALA A 275 24.21 9.45 13.74
C ALA A 275 25.00 8.27 14.34
N LYS A 276 26.22 7.97 13.84
CA LYS A 276 27.03 6.82 14.26
C LYS A 276 27.21 6.70 15.78
N PRO A 277 27.67 7.73 16.52
CA PRO A 277 27.83 7.63 17.99
C PRO A 277 26.50 7.48 18.73
N LEU A 278 25.37 8.01 18.17
CA LEU A 278 24.05 7.83 18.75
C LEU A 278 23.56 6.38 18.55
N ILE A 279 23.81 5.79 17.39
CA ILE A 279 23.48 4.40 17.07
C ILE A 279 24.26 3.46 17.98
N GLU A 280 25.58 3.68 18.15
CA GLU A 280 26.40 2.90 19.07
C GLU A 280 25.88 2.99 20.50
N LYS A 281 25.55 4.20 20.99
CA LYS A 281 25.00 4.43 22.33
C LYS A 281 23.67 3.71 22.55
N THR A 282 22.84 3.56 21.50
CA THR A 282 21.49 3.03 21.59
C THR A 282 21.41 1.54 21.20
N PHE A 283 21.66 1.19 19.96
CA PHE A 283 21.60 -0.17 19.45
C PHE A 283 22.78 -1.04 19.85
N GLY A 284 23.94 -0.44 20.20
CA GLY A 284 25.08 -1.17 20.77
C GLY A 284 24.78 -1.88 22.08
N ARG A 285 23.67 -1.52 22.77
CA ARG A 285 23.20 -2.18 24.01
C ARG A 285 22.53 -3.54 23.77
N LEU A 286 22.14 -3.85 22.55
CA LEU A 286 21.51 -5.13 22.21
C LEU A 286 22.51 -6.26 22.41
N GLN A 287 22.08 -7.34 23.07
CA GLN A 287 22.96 -8.44 23.40
C GLN A 287 23.15 -9.40 22.23
N ALA A 288 24.40 -9.63 21.85
CA ALA A 288 24.72 -10.64 20.85
C ALA A 288 24.40 -12.04 21.38
N LYS A 289 23.74 -12.85 20.55
CA LYS A 289 23.47 -14.27 20.81
C LYS A 289 23.74 -15.05 19.53
N PRO A 290 24.19 -16.32 19.60
CA PRO A 290 24.42 -17.12 18.41
C PRO A 290 23.11 -17.49 17.74
N LEU A 291 23.08 -17.41 16.41
CA LEU A 291 21.97 -17.88 15.61
C LEU A 291 21.99 -19.41 15.48
N PRO A 292 20.84 -20.08 15.52
CA PRO A 292 20.74 -21.49 15.20
C PRO A 292 20.95 -21.73 13.69
N VAL A 293 21.28 -22.96 13.34
CA VAL A 293 21.27 -23.41 11.94
C VAL A 293 19.81 -23.46 11.48
N ARG A 294 19.49 -22.75 10.40
CA ARG A 294 18.15 -22.73 9.84
C ARG A 294 17.77 -24.10 9.28
N LYS A 295 16.50 -24.43 9.37
CA LYS A 295 15.95 -25.62 8.74
C LYS A 295 16.08 -25.49 7.20
N VAL A 296 16.56 -26.55 6.57
CA VAL A 296 16.60 -26.65 5.10
C VAL A 296 15.35 -27.40 4.64
N TYR A 297 14.59 -26.76 3.79
CA TYR A 297 13.40 -27.36 3.19
C TYR A 297 13.75 -28.02 1.86
N PRO A 298 13.04 -29.11 1.48
CA PRO A 298 13.23 -29.70 0.16
C PRO A 298 12.74 -28.75 -0.93
N GLN A 299 13.41 -28.76 -2.08
CA GLN A 299 12.93 -28.07 -3.26
C GLN A 299 11.61 -28.71 -3.73
N THR A 300 10.67 -27.88 -4.18
CA THR A 300 9.41 -28.36 -4.73
C THR A 300 9.64 -29.15 -6.01
N ASP A 301 8.92 -30.27 -6.16
CA ASP A 301 9.03 -31.12 -7.35
C ASP A 301 8.35 -30.46 -8.58
N PHE A 302 9.12 -30.34 -9.66
CA PHE A 302 8.69 -29.92 -10.98
C PHE A 302 9.18 -30.93 -12.04
N SER A 303 9.17 -32.23 -11.72
CA SER A 303 9.65 -33.27 -12.63
C SER A 303 8.68 -33.59 -13.78
N LYS A 304 7.42 -33.17 -13.71
CA LYS A 304 6.37 -33.40 -14.71
C LYS A 304 5.37 -32.26 -14.73
N ASP A 305 4.64 -32.15 -15.83
CA ASP A 305 3.48 -31.26 -15.90
C ASP A 305 2.38 -31.74 -14.94
N GLU A 306 1.82 -30.79 -14.19
CA GLU A 306 0.70 -31.02 -13.29
C GLU A 306 -0.39 -29.99 -13.54
N ARG A 307 -1.66 -30.42 -13.34
CA ARG A 307 -2.83 -29.55 -13.53
C ARG A 307 -3.72 -29.63 -12.31
N PHE A 308 -4.17 -28.45 -11.86
CA PHE A 308 -5.01 -28.27 -10.70
C PHE A 308 -6.21 -27.41 -11.09
N ALA A 309 -7.39 -27.69 -10.51
CA ALA A 309 -8.59 -26.93 -10.77
C ALA A 309 -9.33 -26.59 -9.47
N ALA A 310 -9.81 -25.35 -9.36
CA ALA A 310 -10.57 -24.89 -8.21
C ALA A 310 -11.66 -23.87 -8.62
N LYS A 311 -12.70 -23.74 -7.77
CA LYS A 311 -13.78 -22.74 -7.93
C LYS A 311 -13.63 -21.70 -6.82
N LEU A 312 -12.72 -20.75 -7.00
CA LEU A 312 -12.30 -19.77 -5.98
C LEU A 312 -12.36 -18.34 -6.46
N GLY A 313 -12.24 -18.08 -7.78
CA GLY A 313 -12.08 -16.73 -8.33
C GLY A 313 -13.36 -15.90 -8.33
N TYR A 314 -13.23 -14.58 -8.37
CA TYR A 314 -14.32 -13.68 -8.74
C TYR A 314 -14.66 -13.79 -10.23
N MET A 315 -13.67 -14.11 -11.05
CA MET A 315 -13.76 -14.39 -12.47
C MET A 315 -12.89 -15.62 -12.81
N PRO A 316 -13.12 -16.28 -13.95
CA PRO A 316 -12.27 -17.38 -14.36
C PRO A 316 -10.88 -16.87 -14.76
N MET A 317 -9.83 -17.64 -14.42
CA MET A 317 -8.46 -17.34 -14.84
C MET A 317 -7.64 -18.62 -14.95
N VAL A 318 -6.61 -18.59 -15.78
CA VAL A 318 -5.56 -19.61 -15.81
C VAL A 318 -4.29 -19.02 -15.26
N GLU A 319 -3.63 -19.74 -14.35
CA GLU A 319 -2.28 -19.43 -13.90
C GLU A 319 -1.35 -20.59 -14.23
N ILE A 320 -0.09 -20.27 -14.57
CA ILE A 320 0.93 -21.22 -14.98
C ILE A 320 2.18 -20.90 -14.18
N GLY A 321 2.63 -21.85 -13.39
CA GLY A 321 3.86 -21.72 -12.61
C GLY A 321 4.98 -22.59 -13.15
N TYR A 322 6.16 -22.00 -13.33
CA TYR A 322 7.41 -22.69 -13.58
C TYR A 322 8.34 -22.57 -12.38
N LYS A 323 9.32 -23.49 -12.30
CA LYS A 323 10.36 -23.38 -11.28
C LYS A 323 11.26 -22.18 -11.60
N GLY A 324 11.35 -21.24 -10.69
CA GLY A 324 12.28 -20.11 -10.70
C GLY A 324 13.58 -20.41 -9.95
N VAL A 325 14.31 -19.35 -9.59
CA VAL A 325 15.59 -19.39 -8.88
C VAL A 325 15.48 -18.66 -7.55
N PRO A 326 16.31 -19.00 -6.55
CA PRO A 326 16.38 -18.21 -5.33
C PRO A 326 17.00 -16.83 -5.60
N VAL A 327 16.77 -15.88 -4.68
CA VAL A 327 17.41 -14.55 -4.70
C VAL A 327 18.92 -14.71 -4.67
N GLY A 328 19.63 -13.87 -5.42
CA GLY A 328 21.09 -13.91 -5.57
C GLY A 328 21.61 -14.97 -6.55
N ASP A 329 20.71 -15.72 -7.21
CA ASP A 329 21.13 -16.57 -8.33
C ASP A 329 21.53 -15.72 -9.53
N LYS A 330 22.53 -16.15 -10.26
CA LYS A 330 23.03 -15.45 -11.46
C LYS A 330 21.97 -15.22 -12.55
N ASP A 331 20.89 -16.00 -12.57
CA ASP A 331 19.81 -15.90 -13.53
C ASP A 331 18.60 -15.11 -13.00
N GLU A 332 18.62 -14.61 -11.77
CA GLU A 332 17.50 -13.86 -11.17
C GLU A 332 17.13 -12.63 -12.01
N LEU A 333 18.04 -11.67 -12.17
CA LEU A 333 17.80 -10.45 -12.97
C LEU A 333 17.50 -10.78 -14.45
N LEU A 334 18.10 -11.84 -14.96
CA LEU A 334 17.81 -12.30 -16.32
C LEU A 334 16.39 -12.84 -16.43
N LEU A 335 15.86 -13.50 -15.41
CA LEU A 335 14.46 -13.96 -15.36
C LEU A 335 13.49 -12.79 -15.23
N ASP A 336 13.81 -11.76 -14.43
CA ASP A 336 13.03 -10.52 -14.39
C ASP A 336 12.96 -9.87 -15.78
N PHE A 337 14.09 -9.83 -16.47
CA PHE A 337 14.14 -9.30 -17.82
C PHE A 337 13.32 -10.16 -18.81
N VAL A 338 13.42 -11.47 -18.72
CA VAL A 338 12.69 -12.40 -19.63
C VAL A 338 11.19 -12.39 -19.36
N THR A 339 10.76 -12.31 -18.12
CA THR A 339 9.33 -12.14 -17.79
C THR A 339 8.79 -10.80 -18.27
N SER A 340 9.60 -9.73 -18.23
CA SER A 340 9.23 -8.42 -18.79
C SER A 340 9.11 -8.41 -20.32
N LEU A 341 9.77 -9.35 -21.03
CA LEU A 341 9.51 -9.56 -22.47
C LEU A 341 8.13 -10.19 -22.72
N LEU A 342 7.54 -10.85 -21.72
CA LEU A 342 6.19 -11.39 -21.78
C LEU A 342 5.14 -10.34 -21.42
N SER A 343 5.33 -9.62 -20.32
CA SER A 343 4.41 -8.56 -19.88
C SER A 343 5.17 -7.45 -19.15
N ASN A 344 4.88 -6.17 -19.49
CA ASN A 344 5.60 -5.02 -18.96
C ASN A 344 4.74 -3.77 -18.88
N SER A 345 5.21 -2.73 -18.17
CA SER A 345 4.44 -1.49 -17.93
C SER A 345 4.26 -0.62 -19.18
N MET A 346 5.07 -0.80 -20.22
CA MET A 346 4.91 -0.15 -21.53
C MET A 346 3.88 -0.83 -22.41
N GLN A 347 3.35 -2.01 -22.00
CA GLN A 347 2.35 -2.80 -22.72
C GLN A 347 2.83 -3.26 -24.12
N VAL A 348 4.08 -3.66 -24.21
CA VAL A 348 4.67 -4.15 -25.47
C VAL A 348 5.09 -5.62 -25.44
N GLY A 349 4.92 -6.29 -24.30
CA GLY A 349 5.24 -7.70 -24.11
C GLY A 349 4.38 -8.63 -24.97
N LEU A 350 4.85 -9.87 -25.12
CA LEU A 350 4.17 -10.87 -25.94
C LEU A 350 2.76 -11.19 -25.42
N LEU A 351 2.56 -11.23 -24.09
CA LEU A 351 1.25 -11.43 -23.47
C LEU A 351 0.42 -10.14 -23.51
N ASP A 352 1.06 -8.96 -23.39
CA ASP A 352 0.36 -7.68 -23.51
C ASP A 352 -0.31 -7.54 -24.88
N LYS A 353 0.33 -8.09 -25.93
CA LYS A 353 -0.26 -8.14 -27.28
C LYS A 353 -1.56 -8.94 -27.31
N LEU A 354 -1.70 -10.02 -26.53
CA LEU A 354 -2.96 -10.75 -26.44
C LEU A 354 -4.10 -9.88 -25.88
N VAL A 355 -3.79 -8.98 -24.94
CA VAL A 355 -4.75 -8.01 -24.39
C VAL A 355 -5.09 -6.96 -25.43
N LEU A 356 -4.11 -6.36 -26.10
CA LEU A 356 -4.28 -5.35 -27.14
C LEU A 356 -5.05 -5.90 -28.36
N ASP A 357 -4.81 -7.18 -28.73
CA ASP A 357 -5.53 -7.87 -29.78
C ASP A 357 -6.90 -8.41 -29.33
N SER A 358 -7.32 -8.10 -28.09
CA SER A 358 -8.60 -8.54 -27.49
C SER A 358 -8.82 -10.05 -27.52
N LYS A 359 -7.77 -10.83 -27.34
CA LYS A 359 -7.83 -12.30 -27.23
C LYS A 359 -8.03 -12.77 -25.80
N VAL A 360 -7.57 -11.98 -24.84
CA VAL A 360 -7.77 -12.16 -23.41
C VAL A 360 -8.14 -10.81 -22.79
N MET A 361 -8.76 -10.81 -21.60
CA MET A 361 -9.09 -9.56 -20.91
C MET A 361 -7.85 -9.00 -20.18
N TYR A 362 -7.09 -9.86 -19.52
CA TYR A 362 -5.88 -9.53 -18.77
C TYR A 362 -4.85 -10.62 -18.97
N ALA A 363 -3.58 -10.25 -18.95
CA ALA A 363 -2.47 -11.20 -18.91
C ALA A 363 -1.32 -10.59 -18.09
N TRP A 364 -0.51 -11.47 -17.47
CA TRP A 364 0.64 -11.06 -16.67
C TRP A 364 1.74 -12.09 -16.71
N ALA A 365 2.95 -11.65 -16.41
CA ALA A 365 4.13 -12.48 -16.18
C ALA A 365 4.98 -11.86 -15.07
N SER A 366 5.52 -12.68 -14.18
CA SER A 366 6.41 -12.24 -13.11
C SER A 366 7.41 -13.31 -12.72
N ASN A 367 8.57 -12.91 -12.22
CA ASN A 367 9.53 -13.74 -11.50
C ASN A 367 9.41 -13.42 -10.01
N ASP A 368 9.23 -14.42 -9.15
CA ASP A 368 9.16 -14.32 -7.70
C ASP A 368 10.30 -15.14 -7.08
N SER A 369 11.46 -14.53 -6.96
CA SER A 369 12.62 -15.10 -6.28
C SER A 369 12.53 -14.87 -4.78
N ARG A 370 12.74 -15.93 -3.98
CA ARG A 370 12.76 -15.87 -2.51
C ARG A 370 14.04 -16.50 -2.00
N ARG A 371 14.31 -16.44 -0.72
CA ARG A 371 15.57 -16.92 -0.12
C ARG A 371 15.94 -18.36 -0.51
N ASP A 372 14.99 -19.31 -0.42
CA ASP A 372 15.29 -20.74 -0.59
C ASP A 372 15.00 -21.24 -2.01
N GLN A 373 14.00 -20.69 -2.68
CA GLN A 373 13.62 -21.04 -4.05
C GLN A 373 12.70 -19.98 -4.64
N GLY A 374 12.63 -19.89 -5.96
CA GLY A 374 11.75 -18.99 -6.68
C GLY A 374 10.77 -19.72 -7.58
N ARG A 375 9.87 -18.93 -8.16
CA ARG A 375 8.93 -19.36 -9.19
C ARG A 375 8.78 -18.31 -10.27
N ILE A 376 8.39 -18.74 -11.45
CA ILE A 376 7.96 -17.85 -12.53
C ILE A 376 6.47 -18.07 -12.68
N GLU A 377 5.68 -17.00 -12.64
CA GLU A 377 4.24 -17.05 -12.78
C GLU A 377 3.80 -16.34 -14.05
N LEU A 378 2.90 -16.99 -14.78
CA LEU A 378 2.20 -16.41 -15.91
C LEU A 378 0.71 -16.59 -15.68
N GLY A 379 -0.11 -15.67 -16.17
CA GLY A 379 -1.54 -15.88 -16.09
C GLY A 379 -2.32 -15.07 -17.12
N ALA A 380 -3.58 -15.46 -17.30
CA ALA A 380 -4.52 -14.73 -18.13
C ALA A 380 -5.96 -14.94 -17.66
N VAL A 381 -6.76 -13.89 -17.86
CA VAL A 381 -8.22 -13.92 -17.73
C VAL A 381 -8.80 -14.08 -19.14
N PRO A 382 -9.63 -15.10 -19.40
CA PRO A 382 -10.18 -15.36 -20.72
C PRO A 382 -11.01 -14.18 -21.22
N TYR A 383 -11.06 -14.06 -22.55
CA TYR A 383 -11.95 -13.09 -23.20
C TYR A 383 -13.41 -13.37 -22.85
N MET A 384 -14.17 -12.29 -22.54
CA MET A 384 -15.61 -12.32 -22.36
C MET A 384 -16.31 -11.87 -23.63
N ASP A 385 -17.02 -12.79 -24.29
CA ASP A 385 -17.83 -12.46 -25.45
C ASP A 385 -19.11 -11.69 -25.03
N ALA A 386 -19.20 -10.44 -25.40
CA ALA A 386 -20.32 -9.57 -25.02
C ALA A 386 -21.67 -10.02 -25.61
N ALA A 387 -21.70 -10.69 -26.77
CA ALA A 387 -22.93 -11.13 -27.42
C ALA A 387 -23.50 -12.40 -26.76
N THR A 388 -22.62 -13.34 -26.39
CA THR A 388 -23.03 -14.59 -25.73
C THR A 388 -23.03 -14.48 -24.21
N GLN A 389 -22.37 -13.46 -23.66
CA GLN A 389 -22.12 -13.24 -22.23
C GLN A 389 -21.40 -14.44 -21.58
N GLN A 390 -20.47 -15.05 -22.31
CA GLN A 390 -19.71 -16.19 -21.86
C GLN A 390 -18.20 -15.94 -22.02
N TYR A 391 -17.43 -16.42 -21.06
CA TYR A 391 -15.98 -16.47 -21.18
C TYR A 391 -15.55 -17.54 -22.17
N HIS A 392 -14.45 -17.28 -22.89
CA HIS A 392 -13.75 -18.33 -23.59
C HIS A 392 -13.26 -19.39 -22.58
N SER A 393 -12.95 -20.59 -23.06
CA SER A 393 -12.55 -21.66 -22.15
C SER A 393 -11.15 -21.44 -21.58
N LEU A 394 -10.92 -21.92 -20.35
CA LEU A 394 -9.59 -21.84 -19.71
C LEU A 394 -8.51 -22.61 -20.51
N PRO A 395 -8.79 -23.80 -21.11
CA PRO A 395 -7.81 -24.47 -21.98
C PRO A 395 -7.43 -23.65 -23.22
N GLU A 396 -8.37 -22.96 -23.88
CA GLU A 396 -8.06 -22.08 -25.04
C GLU A 396 -7.21 -20.89 -24.59
N THR A 397 -7.51 -20.32 -23.42
CA THR A 397 -6.74 -19.22 -22.83
C THR A 397 -5.32 -19.64 -22.48
N GLU A 398 -5.14 -20.84 -21.90
CA GLU A 398 -3.84 -21.42 -21.65
C GLU A 398 -3.04 -21.60 -22.96
N GLU A 399 -3.68 -22.12 -24.00
CA GLU A 399 -3.04 -22.33 -25.32
C GLU A 399 -2.53 -20.98 -25.90
N LEU A 400 -3.29 -19.91 -25.77
CA LEU A 400 -2.86 -18.57 -26.18
C LEU A 400 -1.60 -18.14 -25.45
N VAL A 401 -1.57 -18.27 -24.12
CA VAL A 401 -0.40 -17.90 -23.30
C VAL A 401 0.82 -18.75 -23.67
N ILE A 402 0.64 -20.07 -23.77
CA ILE A 402 1.75 -20.99 -24.08
C ILE A 402 2.31 -20.73 -25.48
N ASN A 403 1.48 -20.40 -26.47
CA ASN A 403 1.94 -20.07 -27.81
C ASN A 403 2.87 -18.85 -27.83
N GLU A 404 2.61 -17.83 -26.99
CA GLU A 404 3.50 -16.68 -26.84
C GLU A 404 4.81 -17.06 -26.13
N VAL A 405 4.73 -17.87 -25.08
CA VAL A 405 5.93 -18.40 -24.40
C VAL A 405 6.79 -19.23 -25.34
N GLU A 406 6.18 -20.03 -26.22
CA GLU A 406 6.92 -20.82 -27.21
C GLU A 406 7.70 -19.98 -28.22
N LYS A 407 7.26 -18.76 -28.54
CA LYS A 407 8.04 -17.82 -29.38
C LYS A 407 9.35 -17.46 -28.69
N LEU A 408 9.32 -17.16 -27.39
CA LEU A 408 10.51 -16.94 -26.58
C LEU A 408 11.46 -18.16 -26.61
N VAL A 409 10.92 -19.35 -26.36
CA VAL A 409 11.70 -20.60 -26.35
C VAL A 409 12.35 -20.89 -27.72
N LYS A 410 11.61 -20.59 -28.80
CA LYS A 410 12.14 -20.75 -30.19
C LYS A 410 13.14 -19.66 -30.59
N GLY A 411 13.21 -18.56 -29.81
CA GLY A 411 14.08 -17.41 -30.09
C GLY A 411 13.49 -16.45 -31.15
N ASP A 412 12.18 -16.53 -31.37
CA ASP A 412 11.42 -15.59 -32.20
C ASP A 412 11.10 -14.34 -31.38
N ILE A 413 12.11 -13.50 -31.19
CA ILE A 413 12.06 -12.31 -30.34
C ILE A 413 12.45 -11.10 -31.17
N ASP A 414 11.59 -10.09 -31.16
CA ASP A 414 11.89 -8.80 -31.77
C ASP A 414 12.97 -8.06 -30.95
N THR A 415 14.02 -7.64 -31.63
CA THR A 415 15.10 -6.86 -31.01
C THR A 415 14.63 -5.50 -30.54
N ALA A 416 13.58 -4.93 -31.14
CA ALA A 416 12.95 -3.69 -30.69
C ALA A 416 12.25 -3.88 -29.33
N LEU A 417 11.60 -5.02 -29.09
CA LEU A 417 11.04 -5.36 -27.79
C LEU A 417 12.14 -5.48 -26.73
N VAL A 418 13.25 -6.13 -27.04
CA VAL A 418 14.40 -6.25 -26.11
C VAL A 418 14.96 -4.86 -25.76
N ALA A 419 15.05 -3.95 -26.72
CA ALA A 419 15.50 -2.58 -26.49
C ALA A 419 14.51 -1.79 -25.61
N ALA A 420 13.21 -1.93 -25.86
CA ALA A 420 12.15 -1.27 -25.08
C ALA A 420 12.15 -1.74 -23.62
N VAL A 421 12.22 -3.05 -23.37
CA VAL A 421 12.30 -3.60 -22.01
C VAL A 421 13.56 -3.14 -21.28
N ARG A 422 14.71 -3.07 -21.99
CA ARG A 422 15.95 -2.54 -21.39
C ARG A 422 15.80 -1.08 -20.96
N GLU A 423 15.17 -0.26 -21.79
CA GLU A 423 14.90 1.15 -21.48
C GLU A 423 13.94 1.27 -20.28
N GLU A 424 12.93 0.41 -20.20
CA GLU A 424 12.02 0.37 -19.05
C GLU A 424 12.76 0.09 -17.74
N PHE A 425 13.70 -0.89 -17.74
CA PHE A 425 14.51 -1.17 -16.54
C PHE A 425 15.35 0.04 -16.12
N TYR A 426 15.93 0.77 -17.09
CA TYR A 426 16.70 1.98 -16.79
C TYR A 426 15.84 3.06 -16.17
N GLN A 427 14.67 3.31 -16.74
CA GLN A 427 13.75 4.31 -16.23
C GLN A 427 13.18 3.92 -14.86
N GLN A 428 12.83 2.66 -14.66
CA GLN A 428 12.35 2.17 -13.38
C GLN A 428 13.41 2.31 -12.27
N PHE A 429 14.66 2.02 -12.58
CA PHE A 429 15.77 2.25 -11.64
C PHE A 429 15.91 3.73 -11.29
N ASP A 430 15.91 4.63 -12.28
CA ASP A 430 15.98 6.08 -12.02
C ASP A 430 14.79 6.58 -11.19
N ARG A 431 13.60 6.07 -11.46
CA ARG A 431 12.39 6.37 -10.68
C ARG A 431 12.48 5.87 -9.23
N THR A 432 13.06 4.68 -9.02
CA THR A 432 13.31 4.14 -7.67
C THR A 432 14.20 5.09 -6.86
N MET A 433 15.22 5.69 -7.48
CA MET A 433 16.12 6.62 -6.82
C MET A 433 15.50 7.99 -6.47
N GLU A 434 14.33 8.32 -7.01
CA GLU A 434 13.62 9.57 -6.66
C GLU A 434 12.97 9.55 -5.25
N TYR A 435 12.76 8.36 -4.66
CA TYR A 435 11.96 8.21 -3.45
C TYR A 435 12.74 7.57 -2.29
N PRO A 436 12.82 8.22 -1.11
CA PRO A 436 13.48 7.63 0.06
C PRO A 436 12.95 6.26 0.45
N GLN A 437 11.63 6.05 0.37
CA GLN A 437 10.98 4.76 0.66
C GLN A 437 11.49 3.64 -0.25
N MET A 438 11.78 3.94 -1.52
CA MET A 438 12.29 2.96 -2.46
C MET A 438 13.78 2.65 -2.22
N LYS A 439 14.55 3.68 -1.80
CA LYS A 439 15.94 3.48 -1.35
C LYS A 439 16.00 2.56 -0.13
N VAL A 440 15.09 2.76 0.85
CA VAL A 440 15.00 1.87 2.02
C VAL A 440 14.70 0.44 1.61
N ARG A 441 13.75 0.23 0.67
CA ARG A 441 13.42 -1.11 0.14
C ARG A 441 14.62 -1.79 -0.53
N LEU A 442 15.45 -1.03 -1.24
CA LEU A 442 16.66 -1.55 -1.85
C LEU A 442 17.68 -2.01 -0.78
N LEU A 443 17.85 -1.21 0.30
CA LEU A 443 18.72 -1.56 1.42
C LEU A 443 18.17 -2.75 2.22
N GLU A 444 16.86 -2.79 2.45
CA GLU A 444 16.19 -3.92 3.10
C GLU A 444 16.39 -5.20 2.32
N HIS A 445 16.14 -5.20 0.99
CA HIS A 445 16.38 -6.34 0.12
C HIS A 445 17.85 -6.82 0.18
N SER A 446 18.81 -5.88 0.08
CA SER A 446 20.24 -6.16 0.23
C SER A 446 20.54 -6.88 1.55
N PHE A 447 20.00 -6.39 2.66
CA PHE A 447 20.21 -6.99 3.97
C PHE A 447 19.54 -8.36 4.10
N VAL A 448 18.25 -8.46 3.76
CA VAL A 448 17.46 -9.69 3.96
C VAL A 448 18.05 -10.86 3.19
N TYR A 449 18.40 -10.63 1.95
CA TYR A 449 18.92 -11.66 1.04
C TYR A 449 20.43 -11.73 0.98
N GLN A 450 21.13 -10.88 1.74
CA GLN A 450 22.61 -10.85 1.82
C GLN A 450 23.27 -10.60 0.45
N GLN A 451 22.63 -9.79 -0.38
CA GLN A 451 23.19 -9.31 -1.64
C GLN A 451 23.97 -8.00 -1.41
N PRO A 452 25.19 -7.87 -1.92
CA PRO A 452 25.93 -6.61 -1.83
C PRO A 452 25.14 -5.45 -2.46
N ILE A 453 24.97 -4.35 -1.73
CA ILE A 453 24.23 -3.19 -2.23
C ILE A 453 24.84 -2.63 -3.52
N GLU A 454 26.14 -2.73 -3.69
CA GLU A 454 26.85 -2.32 -4.89
C GLU A 454 26.39 -3.08 -6.14
N GLU A 455 26.03 -4.36 -6.01
CA GLU A 455 25.48 -5.17 -7.11
C GLU A 455 24.10 -4.68 -7.51
N LEU A 456 23.25 -4.33 -6.53
CA LEU A 456 21.90 -3.80 -6.77
C LEU A 456 21.98 -2.40 -7.41
N LEU A 457 22.94 -1.58 -7.02
CA LEU A 457 23.17 -0.26 -7.60
C LEU A 457 23.73 -0.31 -9.04
N GLN A 458 24.29 -1.44 -9.47
CA GLN A 458 24.79 -1.68 -10.84
C GLN A 458 23.75 -2.36 -11.74
N GLN A 459 22.47 -2.34 -11.39
CA GLN A 459 21.42 -3.02 -12.16
C GLN A 459 21.37 -2.57 -13.62
N LYS A 460 21.59 -1.30 -13.91
CA LYS A 460 21.63 -0.79 -15.30
C LYS A 460 22.73 -1.43 -16.13
N GLU A 461 23.94 -1.52 -15.58
CA GLU A 461 25.10 -2.14 -16.23
C GLU A 461 24.87 -3.64 -16.46
N GLN A 462 24.27 -4.31 -15.47
CA GLN A 462 23.91 -5.73 -15.58
C GLN A 462 22.87 -5.96 -16.67
N VAL A 463 21.81 -5.15 -16.71
CA VAL A 463 20.77 -5.21 -17.76
C VAL A 463 21.35 -4.88 -19.13
N ALA A 464 22.29 -3.92 -19.22
CA ALA A 464 22.99 -3.60 -20.47
C ALA A 464 23.77 -4.79 -21.02
N ALA A 465 24.32 -5.63 -20.15
CA ALA A 465 25.12 -6.81 -20.51
C ALA A 465 24.28 -8.00 -20.99
N ILE A 466 22.96 -8.03 -20.76
CA ILE A 466 22.09 -9.13 -21.20
C ILE A 466 22.07 -9.21 -22.74
N THR A 467 22.43 -10.36 -23.26
CA THR A 467 22.45 -10.64 -24.72
C THR A 467 21.24 -11.46 -25.17
N LEU A 468 20.94 -11.46 -26.45
CA LEU A 468 19.93 -12.35 -27.04
C LEU A 468 20.22 -13.84 -26.77
N ALA A 469 21.51 -14.23 -26.70
CA ALA A 469 21.88 -15.59 -26.37
C ALA A 469 21.53 -15.96 -24.92
N ASP A 470 21.68 -15.02 -23.98
CA ASP A 470 21.28 -15.20 -22.59
C ASP A 470 19.76 -15.35 -22.46
N ILE A 471 19.00 -14.50 -23.14
CA ILE A 471 17.53 -14.56 -23.20
C ILE A 471 17.06 -15.92 -23.72
N GLN A 472 17.62 -16.38 -24.86
CA GLN A 472 17.28 -17.69 -25.44
C GLN A 472 17.68 -18.85 -24.54
N ARG A 473 18.83 -18.75 -23.86
CA ARG A 473 19.26 -19.76 -22.89
C ARG A 473 18.27 -19.86 -21.75
N ALA A 474 17.90 -18.73 -21.12
CA ALA A 474 16.96 -18.70 -20.02
C ALA A 474 15.58 -19.19 -20.47
N ALA A 475 15.07 -18.72 -21.60
CA ALA A 475 13.79 -19.17 -22.13
C ALA A 475 13.74 -20.70 -22.32
N LYS A 476 14.76 -21.29 -22.91
CA LYS A 476 14.87 -22.76 -23.10
C LYS A 476 15.02 -23.52 -21.78
N GLN A 477 15.77 -22.97 -20.83
CA GLN A 477 16.03 -23.64 -19.55
C GLN A 477 14.78 -23.65 -18.65
N TYR A 478 14.07 -22.52 -18.53
CA TYR A 478 13.02 -22.35 -17.55
C TYR A 478 11.62 -22.55 -18.11
N PHE A 479 11.32 -22.14 -19.33
CA PHE A 479 9.97 -22.23 -19.91
C PHE A 479 9.75 -23.48 -20.79
N ALA A 480 10.78 -24.19 -21.22
CA ALA A 480 10.62 -25.52 -21.79
C ALA A 480 10.63 -26.63 -20.70
N ALA A 481 10.79 -26.29 -19.44
CA ALA A 481 10.70 -27.19 -18.30
C ALA A 481 9.24 -27.53 -17.97
N PRO A 482 9.01 -28.61 -17.20
CA PRO A 482 7.68 -28.96 -16.70
C PRO A 482 7.07 -27.81 -15.90
N ARG A 483 5.73 -27.65 -15.98
CA ARG A 483 4.97 -26.58 -15.38
C ARG A 483 3.80 -27.11 -14.54
N LYS A 484 3.26 -26.25 -13.70
CA LYS A 484 2.02 -26.45 -12.96
C LYS A 484 0.98 -25.47 -13.47
N THR A 485 -0.14 -25.99 -13.99
CA THR A 485 -1.26 -25.17 -14.51
C THR A 485 -2.40 -25.20 -13.53
N PHE A 486 -2.97 -24.01 -13.24
CA PHE A 486 -4.09 -23.80 -12.34
C PHE A 486 -5.27 -23.25 -13.14
N GLU A 487 -6.35 -24.03 -13.19
CA GLU A 487 -7.63 -23.62 -13.75
C GLU A 487 -8.52 -23.08 -12.62
N ILE A 488 -8.59 -21.78 -12.48
CA ILE A 488 -9.40 -21.12 -11.46
C ILE A 488 -10.73 -20.72 -12.08
N ALA A 489 -11.79 -21.44 -11.72
CA ALA A 489 -13.14 -21.06 -12.11
C ALA A 489 -13.76 -20.10 -11.08
N GLU A 490 -14.76 -19.36 -11.53
CA GLU A 490 -15.59 -18.55 -10.66
C GLU A 490 -16.22 -19.40 -9.55
N GLY A 491 -16.23 -18.90 -8.31
CA GLY A 491 -16.78 -19.62 -7.18
C GLY A 491 -16.83 -18.84 -5.89
N ASN A 492 -17.53 -19.43 -4.92
CA ASN A 492 -17.59 -18.94 -3.55
C ASN A 492 -16.84 -19.93 -2.65
N PRO A 493 -15.63 -19.61 -2.20
CA PRO A 493 -14.87 -20.48 -1.32
C PRO A 493 -15.60 -20.71 0.00
N LYS A 494 -15.44 -21.92 0.55
CA LYS A 494 -16.03 -22.26 1.85
C LYS A 494 -15.22 -21.55 2.94
N LYS A 495 -15.88 -20.72 3.72
CA LYS A 495 -15.32 -20.02 4.87
C LYS A 495 -15.64 -20.81 6.14
N ASN A 496 -14.63 -21.41 6.75
CA ASN A 496 -14.81 -22.18 7.97
C ASN A 496 -14.85 -21.25 9.19
N LYS A 497 -16.05 -21.03 9.73
CA LYS A 497 -16.18 -20.38 11.04
C LYS A 497 -15.69 -21.34 12.13
N LEU A 498 -14.60 -20.99 12.75
CA LEU A 498 -14.08 -21.74 13.87
C LEU A 498 -14.59 -21.10 15.18
N PRO A 499 -15.10 -21.90 16.17
CA PRO A 499 -15.43 -21.34 17.47
C PRO A 499 -14.18 -20.79 18.15
N LYS A 500 -14.26 -19.57 18.68
CA LYS A 500 -13.17 -18.94 19.41
C LYS A 500 -13.44 -18.92 20.92
N PRO A 501 -12.41 -18.84 21.77
CA PRO A 501 -12.58 -18.68 23.20
C PRO A 501 -13.30 -17.34 23.50
N LYS A 502 -14.11 -17.30 24.53
CA LYS A 502 -14.72 -16.05 25.00
C LYS A 502 -13.67 -15.18 25.68
N ILE A 503 -13.22 -14.14 25.00
CA ILE A 503 -12.29 -13.17 25.53
C ILE A 503 -13.07 -11.98 26.12
N LEU A 504 -12.60 -11.48 27.26
CA LEU A 504 -13.24 -10.35 27.93
C LEU A 504 -12.41 -9.07 27.71
N PRO A 505 -13.05 -7.93 27.50
CA PRO A 505 -12.36 -6.65 27.33
C PRO A 505 -11.41 -6.35 28.50
N LEU A 506 -10.27 -5.77 28.18
CA LEU A 506 -9.35 -5.22 29.16
C LEU A 506 -9.74 -3.76 29.45
N THR A 507 -9.55 -3.32 30.68
CA THR A 507 -9.84 -1.95 31.09
C THR A 507 -8.64 -1.36 31.82
N PRO A 508 -7.52 -1.09 31.10
CA PRO A 508 -6.35 -0.50 31.72
C PRO A 508 -6.67 0.89 32.25
N PRO A 509 -6.05 1.30 33.36
CA PRO A 509 -6.17 2.64 33.90
C PRO A 509 -5.51 3.64 32.93
N LYS A 510 -5.84 4.91 33.10
CA LYS A 510 -5.13 6.00 32.45
C LYS A 510 -3.84 6.28 33.20
N GLY A 511 -2.75 6.43 32.48
CA GLY A 511 -1.45 6.75 33.06
C GLY A 511 -0.34 6.63 32.04
N GLU A 512 0.77 7.23 32.35
CA GLU A 512 2.01 7.15 31.58
C GLU A 512 3.08 6.48 32.48
N SER A 513 4.00 5.75 31.86
CA SER A 513 5.10 5.14 32.59
C SER A 513 6.16 6.17 33.02
N ASP A 514 7.01 5.80 33.97
CA ASP A 514 8.20 6.59 34.28
C ASP A 514 9.13 6.75 33.06
N TYR A 515 9.03 5.85 32.08
CA TYR A 515 9.78 5.93 30.85
C TYR A 515 9.33 7.14 30.01
N TYR A 516 8.02 7.38 29.89
CA TYR A 516 7.48 8.49 29.14
C TYR A 516 8.03 9.82 29.63
N ALA A 517 8.00 10.07 30.93
CA ALA A 517 8.52 11.30 31.53
C ALA A 517 10.03 11.50 31.28
N ARG A 518 10.82 10.40 31.28
CA ARG A 518 12.25 10.44 30.99
C ARG A 518 12.54 10.64 29.50
N PHE A 519 11.71 10.09 28.63
CA PHE A 519 11.84 10.20 27.19
C PHE A 519 11.79 11.67 26.73
N ASP A 520 10.94 12.47 27.32
CA ASP A 520 10.85 13.91 27.03
C ASP A 520 12.11 14.69 27.40
N THR A 521 12.97 14.16 28.26
CA THR A 521 14.25 14.78 28.62
C THR A 521 15.39 14.50 27.63
N ILE A 522 15.22 13.56 26.68
CA ILE A 522 16.22 13.26 25.67
C ILE A 522 16.39 14.47 24.74
N PRO A 523 17.62 14.91 24.47
CA PRO A 523 17.90 16.05 23.60
C PRO A 523 17.30 15.88 22.19
N THR A 524 16.94 17.01 21.60
CA THR A 524 16.48 17.08 20.19
C THR A 524 17.34 18.09 19.43
N GLY A 525 17.50 17.88 18.14
CA GLY A 525 18.07 18.85 17.24
C GLY A 525 17.16 20.09 17.03
N HIS A 526 17.52 20.93 16.10
CA HIS A 526 16.75 22.11 15.73
C HIS A 526 15.91 21.85 14.50
N LEU A 527 14.59 22.08 14.61
CA LEU A 527 13.70 22.07 13.46
C LEU A 527 13.96 23.29 12.56
N VAL A 528 14.33 23.04 11.32
CA VAL A 528 14.43 24.05 10.27
C VAL A 528 13.23 23.90 9.33
N PRO A 529 12.21 24.76 9.40
CA PRO A 529 11.04 24.64 8.54
C PRO A 529 11.41 24.87 7.05
N LYS A 530 11.03 23.93 6.19
CA LYS A 530 11.10 24.07 4.74
C LYS A 530 9.67 24.30 4.21
N PHE A 531 9.45 25.34 3.40
CA PHE A 531 8.15 25.66 2.81
C PHE A 531 8.18 25.51 1.29
N ILE A 532 7.03 25.21 0.69
CA ILE A 532 6.88 25.22 -0.76
C ILE A 532 6.83 26.68 -1.21
N ASN A 533 7.75 27.06 -2.08
CA ASN A 533 7.69 28.36 -2.72
C ASN A 533 6.91 28.24 -4.03
N PHE A 534 5.74 28.87 -4.12
CA PHE A 534 4.91 28.83 -5.32
C PHE A 534 5.58 29.48 -6.55
N SER A 535 6.54 30.38 -6.33
CA SER A 535 7.32 30.98 -7.41
C SER A 535 8.35 30.05 -8.06
N ASP A 536 8.62 28.87 -7.45
CA ASP A 536 9.50 27.84 -8.04
C ASP A 536 8.77 27.02 -9.12
N ILE A 537 7.49 27.29 -9.33
CA ILE A 537 6.64 26.66 -10.35
C ILE A 537 6.35 27.70 -11.41
N ASP A 538 6.94 27.51 -12.59
CA ASP A 538 6.65 28.39 -13.72
C ASP A 538 5.21 28.18 -14.19
N GLN A 539 4.50 29.30 -14.42
CA GLN A 539 3.11 29.32 -14.83
C GLN A 539 2.94 30.20 -16.07
N ASP A 540 2.21 29.69 -17.06
CA ASP A 540 1.88 30.44 -18.27
C ASP A 540 0.55 29.96 -18.83
N ASN A 541 0.03 30.63 -19.87
CA ASN A 541 -1.21 30.27 -20.55
C ASN A 541 -0.96 30.14 -22.04
N PHE A 542 -1.63 29.19 -22.70
CA PHE A 542 -1.69 29.13 -24.15
C PHE A 542 -2.85 29.97 -24.68
N TYR A 543 -4.02 29.74 -24.11
CA TYR A 543 -5.30 30.40 -24.41
C TYR A 543 -6.05 30.66 -23.10
N GLU A 544 -7.19 31.36 -23.18
CA GLU A 544 -8.11 31.46 -22.05
C GLU A 544 -8.65 30.07 -21.67
N GLY A 545 -8.46 29.68 -20.41
CA GLY A 545 -8.82 28.33 -19.91
C GLY A 545 -7.81 27.22 -20.25
N VAL A 546 -6.63 27.53 -20.81
CA VAL A 546 -5.56 26.58 -21.06
C VAL A 546 -4.29 26.99 -20.34
N HIS A 547 -4.02 26.36 -19.20
CA HIS A 547 -2.93 26.73 -18.28
C HIS A 547 -1.80 25.69 -18.32
N VAL A 548 -0.54 26.15 -18.24
CA VAL A 548 0.63 25.30 -18.12
C VAL A 548 1.42 25.62 -16.87
N TYR A 549 1.82 24.56 -16.16
CA TYR A 549 2.60 24.59 -14.93
C TYR A 549 3.83 23.73 -15.09
N CYS A 550 5.02 24.31 -14.92
CA CYS A 550 6.29 23.62 -15.11
C CYS A 550 7.09 23.56 -13.80
N THR A 551 7.60 22.39 -13.48
CA THR A 551 8.50 22.13 -12.36
C THR A 551 9.80 21.53 -12.86
N PRO A 552 10.98 21.98 -12.40
CA PRO A 552 12.24 21.41 -12.85
C PRO A 552 12.47 20.00 -12.28
N ASN A 553 12.89 19.07 -13.13
CA ASN A 553 13.49 17.80 -12.75
C ASN A 553 15.01 17.95 -12.75
N THR A 554 15.64 17.81 -11.59
CA THR A 554 17.10 17.91 -11.43
C THR A 554 17.77 16.57 -11.17
N GLN A 555 16.99 15.48 -11.15
CA GLN A 555 17.45 14.15 -10.72
C GLN A 555 17.76 13.22 -11.90
N ASN A 556 16.97 13.29 -12.97
CA ASN A 556 17.13 12.42 -14.14
C ASN A 556 16.55 13.07 -15.42
N HIS A 557 16.55 12.34 -16.52
CA HIS A 557 16.07 12.81 -17.82
C HIS A 557 14.64 12.35 -18.16
N ILE A 558 13.89 11.83 -17.18
CA ILE A 558 12.53 11.37 -17.38
C ILE A 558 11.58 12.53 -17.11
N PHE A 559 10.86 13.00 -18.14
CA PHE A 559 9.78 13.96 -17.92
C PHE A 559 8.49 13.26 -17.49
N SER A 560 7.61 13.99 -16.83
CA SER A 560 6.19 13.66 -16.70
C SER A 560 5.34 14.82 -17.19
N LEU A 561 4.32 14.50 -18.00
CA LEU A 561 3.38 15.46 -18.57
C LEU A 561 1.96 14.95 -18.34
N ARG A 562 1.17 15.68 -17.58
CA ARG A 562 -0.26 15.41 -17.37
C ARG A 562 -1.10 16.45 -18.06
N LEU A 563 -1.99 16.00 -18.93
CA LEU A 563 -3.07 16.81 -19.47
C LEU A 563 -4.33 16.52 -18.66
N LYS A 564 -4.93 17.56 -18.09
CA LYS A 564 -6.09 17.43 -17.18
C LYS A 564 -7.21 18.30 -17.71
N TYR A 565 -8.08 17.69 -18.52
CA TYR A 565 -9.28 18.33 -19.04
C TYR A 565 -10.36 18.41 -17.96
N GLY A 566 -10.97 19.58 -17.81
CA GLY A 566 -11.92 19.92 -16.77
C GLY A 566 -13.32 19.33 -16.98
N VAL A 567 -13.41 18.06 -17.38
CA VAL A 567 -14.64 17.31 -17.59
C VAL A 567 -14.43 15.84 -17.27
N GLY A 568 -15.43 15.18 -16.70
CA GLY A 568 -15.35 13.76 -16.35
C GLY A 568 -16.66 13.02 -16.59
N THR A 569 -16.80 11.85 -15.98
CA THR A 569 -17.95 10.96 -16.13
C THR A 569 -19.25 11.55 -15.60
N TYR A 570 -19.18 12.56 -14.70
CA TYR A 570 -20.38 13.23 -14.22
C TYR A 570 -21.12 13.98 -15.32
N GLU A 571 -20.40 14.65 -16.23
CA GLU A 571 -20.96 15.44 -17.35
C GLU A 571 -21.04 14.61 -18.64
N ILE A 572 -20.10 13.68 -18.84
CA ILE A 572 -20.00 12.81 -20.01
C ILE A 572 -19.89 11.35 -19.56
N PRO A 573 -21.01 10.69 -19.20
CA PRO A 573 -20.95 9.32 -18.66
C PRO A 573 -20.26 8.30 -19.57
N MET A 574 -20.37 8.47 -20.90
CA MET A 574 -19.75 7.56 -21.88
C MET A 574 -18.24 7.77 -22.03
N LEU A 575 -17.68 8.82 -21.42
CA LEU A 575 -16.24 9.09 -21.47
C LEU A 575 -15.41 7.99 -20.76
N GLU A 576 -16.01 7.26 -19.82
CA GLU A 576 -15.40 6.08 -19.22
C GLU A 576 -15.04 5.03 -20.26
N TYR A 577 -15.99 4.70 -21.13
CA TYR A 577 -15.79 3.70 -22.19
C TYR A 577 -14.92 4.23 -23.34
N ALA A 578 -15.01 5.51 -23.67
CA ALA A 578 -14.11 6.15 -24.63
C ALA A 578 -12.66 6.12 -24.11
N THR A 579 -12.46 6.37 -22.83
CA THR A 579 -11.14 6.29 -22.16
C THR A 579 -10.59 4.86 -22.15
N ALA A 580 -11.45 3.87 -21.89
CA ALA A 580 -11.06 2.47 -21.96
C ALA A 580 -10.66 2.08 -23.41
N MET A 581 -11.40 2.54 -24.42
CA MET A 581 -11.04 2.36 -25.83
C MET A 581 -9.69 3.01 -26.18
N MET A 582 -9.38 4.20 -25.66
CA MET A 582 -8.07 4.86 -25.85
C MET A 582 -6.91 3.98 -25.38
N ASN A 583 -7.08 3.24 -24.29
CA ASN A 583 -6.01 2.38 -23.74
C ASN A 583 -5.73 1.13 -24.58
N ILE A 584 -6.62 0.73 -25.49
CA ILE A 584 -6.47 -0.46 -26.34
C ILE A 584 -6.53 -0.15 -27.85
N SER A 585 -6.65 1.13 -28.24
CA SER A 585 -6.74 1.53 -29.65
C SER A 585 -5.39 1.97 -30.21
N GLY A 586 -5.32 2.02 -31.54
CA GLY A 586 -4.23 2.61 -32.31
C GLY A 586 -4.61 3.96 -32.92
N VAL A 587 -3.95 4.36 -33.99
CA VAL A 587 -4.13 5.64 -34.69
C VAL A 587 -4.69 5.40 -36.10
N LYS A 588 -5.74 6.12 -36.46
CA LYS A 588 -6.28 6.15 -37.84
C LYS A 588 -5.30 6.82 -38.80
N GLY A 589 -5.22 6.34 -40.03
CA GLY A 589 -4.41 6.96 -41.08
C GLY A 589 -4.16 6.01 -42.26
N ASP A 590 -3.41 6.52 -43.26
CA ASP A 590 -2.92 5.73 -44.40
C ASP A 590 -1.42 6.08 -44.60
N PRO A 591 -0.48 5.23 -44.09
CA PRO A 591 -0.75 4.12 -43.19
C PRO A 591 -1.15 4.58 -41.78
N GLY A 592 -2.10 3.86 -41.12
CA GLY A 592 -2.41 3.99 -39.70
C GLY A 592 -1.48 3.18 -38.82
N MET A 593 -1.76 3.13 -37.53
CA MET A 593 -1.08 2.26 -36.56
C MET A 593 -2.09 1.41 -35.79
N THR A 594 -1.81 0.13 -35.68
CA THR A 594 -2.50 -0.73 -34.70
C THR A 594 -2.17 -0.31 -33.28
N SER A 595 -2.93 -0.80 -32.30
CA SER A 595 -2.60 -0.56 -30.88
C SER A 595 -1.18 -1.02 -30.53
N ALA A 596 -0.79 -2.21 -30.95
CA ALA A 596 0.54 -2.75 -30.70
C ALA A 596 1.65 -1.90 -31.35
N GLU A 597 1.44 -1.41 -32.58
CA GLU A 597 2.42 -0.53 -33.24
C GLU A 597 2.53 0.84 -32.58
N PHE A 598 1.40 1.40 -32.12
CA PHE A 598 1.40 2.66 -31.36
C PHE A 598 2.19 2.52 -30.05
N ARG A 599 1.93 1.46 -29.27
CA ARG A 599 2.66 1.17 -28.02
C ARG A 599 4.15 0.91 -28.30
N ALA A 600 4.47 0.11 -29.32
CA ALA A 600 5.86 -0.14 -29.70
C ALA A 600 6.58 1.15 -30.10
N ARG A 601 5.90 2.09 -30.79
CA ARG A 601 6.50 3.37 -31.14
C ARG A 601 6.76 4.25 -29.91
N LEU A 602 5.82 4.30 -28.96
CA LEU A 602 6.05 4.99 -27.70
C LEU A 602 7.23 4.37 -26.93
N ALA A 603 7.26 3.05 -26.80
CA ALA A 603 8.35 2.35 -26.11
C ALA A 603 9.73 2.56 -26.77
N GLN A 604 9.82 2.64 -28.12
CA GLN A 604 11.05 3.00 -28.83
C GLN A 604 11.54 4.43 -28.50
N LEU A 605 10.62 5.32 -28.12
CA LEU A 605 10.93 6.68 -27.67
C LEU A 605 11.20 6.74 -26.16
N GLY A 606 11.24 5.60 -25.48
CA GLY A 606 11.34 5.52 -24.03
C GLY A 606 10.14 6.13 -23.32
N ALA A 607 8.92 5.94 -23.85
CA ALA A 607 7.72 6.59 -23.35
C ALA A 607 6.58 5.63 -23.12
N LYS A 608 5.70 6.03 -22.19
CA LYS A 608 4.39 5.42 -21.97
C LYS A 608 3.32 6.51 -21.89
N CYS A 609 2.09 6.15 -22.30
CA CYS A 609 0.92 7.02 -22.23
C CYS A 609 -0.27 6.22 -21.70
N THR A 610 -0.95 6.78 -20.70
CA THR A 610 -2.16 6.20 -20.12
C THR A 610 -3.29 7.22 -20.09
N TYR A 611 -4.51 6.74 -20.30
CA TYR A 611 -5.72 7.55 -20.26
C TYR A 611 -6.55 7.09 -19.06
N SER A 612 -7.06 8.05 -18.30
CA SER A 612 -7.95 7.77 -17.17
C SER A 612 -9.03 8.84 -17.06
N VAL A 613 -10.12 8.51 -16.38
CA VAL A 613 -11.22 9.45 -16.14
C VAL A 613 -11.74 9.30 -14.72
N THR A 614 -12.12 10.42 -14.14
CA THR A 614 -12.81 10.52 -12.85
C THR A 614 -14.16 11.18 -13.04
N ASP A 615 -14.97 11.34 -12.01
CA ASP A 615 -16.19 12.15 -12.08
C ASP A 615 -15.93 13.56 -12.63
N SER A 616 -14.74 14.10 -12.36
CA SER A 616 -14.41 15.51 -12.59
C SER A 616 -13.45 15.76 -13.74
N TYR A 617 -12.60 14.81 -14.11
CA TYR A 617 -11.49 15.06 -15.01
C TYR A 617 -11.24 13.90 -15.95
N PHE A 618 -10.98 14.24 -17.21
CA PHE A 618 -10.30 13.35 -18.16
C PHE A 618 -8.82 13.64 -18.12
N LEU A 619 -8.01 12.60 -17.94
CA LEU A 619 -6.57 12.69 -17.69
C LEU A 619 -5.79 11.93 -18.77
N VAL A 620 -4.72 12.57 -19.28
CA VAL A 620 -3.74 11.93 -20.15
C VAL A 620 -2.39 12.04 -19.47
N ASP A 621 -1.84 10.93 -19.04
CA ASP A 621 -0.54 10.83 -18.36
C ASP A 621 0.50 10.32 -19.33
N ILE A 622 1.53 11.12 -19.57
CA ILE A 622 2.66 10.81 -20.44
C ILE A 622 3.95 10.87 -19.62
N GLU A 623 4.75 9.86 -19.72
CA GLU A 623 6.06 9.80 -19.09
C GLU A 623 7.07 9.28 -20.12
N GLY A 624 8.28 9.81 -20.14
CA GLY A 624 9.27 9.35 -21.11
C GLY A 624 10.59 10.11 -21.07
N ASP A 625 11.49 9.72 -21.96
CA ASP A 625 12.79 10.41 -22.15
C ASP A 625 12.57 11.80 -22.75
N GLU A 626 13.08 12.80 -22.05
CA GLU A 626 12.92 14.22 -22.42
C GLU A 626 13.54 14.57 -23.76
N GLN A 627 14.56 13.86 -24.21
CA GLN A 627 15.16 14.05 -25.53
C GLN A 627 14.14 13.81 -26.66
N ASN A 628 13.16 12.95 -26.41
CA ASN A 628 12.12 12.57 -27.36
C ASN A 628 10.79 13.30 -27.13
N LEU A 629 10.70 14.25 -26.18
CA LEU A 629 9.45 14.93 -25.78
C LEU A 629 8.62 15.40 -26.98
N GLN A 630 9.24 16.06 -27.96
CA GLN A 630 8.51 16.60 -29.13
C GLN A 630 7.85 15.49 -29.95
N GLU A 631 8.55 14.38 -30.19
CA GLU A 631 8.03 13.25 -30.97
C GLU A 631 6.95 12.50 -30.20
N ILE A 632 7.15 12.29 -28.90
CA ILE A 632 6.19 11.64 -28.00
C ILE A 632 4.89 12.43 -28.00
N VAL A 633 4.94 13.74 -27.76
CA VAL A 633 3.76 14.62 -27.74
C VAL A 633 3.05 14.63 -29.09
N SER A 634 3.78 14.67 -30.19
CA SER A 634 3.20 14.61 -31.55
C SER A 634 2.46 13.29 -31.79
N LEU A 635 3.01 12.17 -31.33
CA LEU A 635 2.41 10.85 -31.45
C LEU A 635 1.14 10.72 -30.60
N VAL A 636 1.17 11.21 -29.35
CA VAL A 636 0.00 11.23 -28.46
C VAL A 636 -1.09 12.17 -29.02
N ASN A 637 -0.72 13.31 -29.60
CA ASN A 637 -1.68 14.19 -30.27
C ASN A 637 -2.42 13.52 -31.44
N LEU A 638 -1.67 12.77 -32.27
CA LEU A 638 -2.30 11.98 -33.34
C LEU A 638 -3.31 10.97 -32.79
N HIS A 639 -2.97 10.32 -31.67
CA HIS A 639 -3.85 9.36 -31.02
C HIS A 639 -5.09 10.02 -30.41
N LEU A 640 -4.97 11.20 -29.81
CA LEU A 640 -6.09 11.96 -29.26
C LEU A 640 -7.07 12.46 -30.33
N LEU A 641 -6.52 12.91 -31.49
CA LEU A 641 -7.32 13.49 -32.57
C LEU A 641 -7.88 12.43 -33.55
N PHE A 642 -7.15 11.32 -33.70
CA PHE A 642 -7.47 10.30 -34.69
C PHE A 642 -7.37 8.88 -34.08
N PRO A 643 -8.09 8.60 -32.99
CA PRO A 643 -8.04 7.26 -32.39
C PRO A 643 -8.69 6.23 -33.33
N ASN A 644 -8.09 5.06 -33.45
CA ASN A 644 -8.68 3.98 -34.26
C ASN A 644 -9.58 3.09 -33.40
N PHE A 645 -10.82 3.55 -33.16
CA PHE A 645 -11.81 2.76 -32.40
C PHE A 645 -12.47 1.69 -33.26
N SER A 646 -12.46 1.86 -34.58
CA SER A 646 -13.03 0.89 -35.52
C SER A 646 -12.06 -0.29 -35.69
N SER A 647 -12.58 -1.48 -35.63
CA SER A 647 -11.83 -2.72 -35.86
C SER A 647 -12.65 -3.70 -36.68
N GLU A 648 -11.96 -4.68 -37.30
CA GLU A 648 -12.69 -5.73 -38.03
C GLU A 648 -13.57 -6.50 -37.02
N ASN A 649 -14.86 -6.64 -37.37
CA ASN A 649 -15.88 -7.25 -36.52
C ASN A 649 -16.07 -6.58 -35.12
N ASP A 650 -15.77 -5.27 -35.01
CA ASP A 650 -15.91 -4.52 -33.74
C ASP A 650 -15.23 -5.14 -32.51
N VAL A 651 -14.12 -5.84 -32.71
CA VAL A 651 -13.46 -6.62 -31.67
C VAL A 651 -13.08 -5.77 -30.46
N LEU A 652 -12.53 -4.55 -30.68
CA LEU A 652 -12.15 -3.67 -29.58
C LEU A 652 -13.36 -3.23 -28.75
N LEU A 653 -14.43 -2.80 -29.43
CA LEU A 653 -15.65 -2.38 -28.76
C LEU A 653 -16.33 -3.54 -28.03
N ASN A 654 -16.35 -4.74 -28.62
CA ASN A 654 -16.88 -5.95 -27.97
C ASN A 654 -16.05 -6.35 -26.74
N ASN A 655 -14.73 -6.11 -26.75
CA ASN A 655 -13.89 -6.32 -25.57
C ASN A 655 -14.30 -5.40 -24.42
N ILE A 656 -14.48 -4.10 -24.67
CA ILE A 656 -14.93 -3.14 -23.65
C ILE A 656 -16.31 -3.55 -23.09
N LYS A 657 -17.25 -3.92 -23.96
CA LYS A 657 -18.58 -4.39 -23.55
C LYS A 657 -18.49 -5.67 -22.69
N GLY A 658 -17.62 -6.61 -23.07
CA GLY A 658 -17.38 -7.84 -22.33
C GLY A 658 -16.73 -7.60 -20.96
N GLN A 659 -15.74 -6.70 -20.90
CA GLN A 659 -15.11 -6.28 -19.65
C GLN A 659 -16.12 -5.63 -18.71
N GLU A 660 -16.97 -4.73 -19.20
CA GLU A 660 -18.00 -4.09 -18.39
C GLU A 660 -19.02 -5.10 -17.86
N TYR A 661 -19.48 -6.03 -18.70
CA TYR A 661 -20.36 -7.10 -18.25
C TYR A 661 -19.72 -7.92 -17.11
N SER A 662 -18.47 -8.32 -17.29
CA SER A 662 -17.70 -9.09 -16.32
C SER A 662 -17.51 -8.33 -15.00
N MET A 663 -17.16 -7.03 -15.10
CA MET A 663 -16.95 -6.18 -13.92
C MET A 663 -18.26 -6.02 -13.11
N ARG A 664 -19.41 -5.80 -13.77
CA ARG A 664 -20.72 -5.71 -13.07
C ARG A 664 -21.13 -7.00 -12.39
N GLN A 665 -20.74 -8.15 -12.94
CA GLN A 665 -20.96 -9.44 -12.27
C GLN A 665 -20.06 -9.59 -11.02
N MET A 666 -18.80 -9.12 -11.11
CA MET A 666 -17.84 -9.17 -10.00
C MET A 666 -18.26 -8.23 -8.87
N GLU A 667 -18.69 -7.01 -9.17
CA GLU A 667 -19.12 -5.99 -8.18
C GLU A 667 -20.15 -6.53 -7.18
N GLN A 668 -21.07 -7.38 -7.64
CA GLN A 668 -22.11 -7.94 -6.77
C GLN A 668 -21.62 -9.06 -5.85
N LYS A 669 -20.48 -9.65 -6.18
CA LYS A 669 -19.88 -10.78 -5.46
C LYS A 669 -18.76 -10.35 -4.53
N ASN A 670 -18.03 -9.29 -4.91
CA ASN A 670 -16.98 -8.73 -4.08
C ASN A 670 -17.58 -7.92 -2.92
N THR A 671 -17.26 -8.31 -1.70
CA THR A 671 -17.82 -7.71 -0.47
C THR A 671 -17.40 -6.25 -0.30
N ASP A 672 -16.20 -5.87 -0.75
CA ASP A 672 -15.69 -4.50 -0.65
C ASP A 672 -16.41 -3.59 -1.65
N MET A 673 -16.57 -4.02 -2.89
CA MET A 673 -17.30 -3.26 -3.91
C MET A 673 -18.79 -3.07 -3.54
N VAL A 674 -19.40 -4.09 -2.93
CA VAL A 674 -20.77 -3.98 -2.40
C VAL A 674 -20.83 -2.97 -1.25
N ALA A 675 -19.82 -2.95 -0.37
CA ALA A 675 -19.74 -2.00 0.73
C ALA A 675 -19.55 -0.57 0.20
N ASP A 676 -18.69 -0.37 -0.79
CA ASP A 676 -18.46 0.93 -1.44
C ASP A 676 -19.75 1.45 -2.09
N ALA A 677 -20.47 0.60 -2.83
CA ALA A 677 -21.75 0.98 -3.43
C ALA A 677 -22.81 1.34 -2.39
N ALA A 678 -22.83 0.63 -1.23
CA ALA A 678 -23.76 0.93 -0.14
C ALA A 678 -23.38 2.25 0.57
N MET A 679 -22.08 2.53 0.75
CA MET A 679 -21.58 3.79 1.30
C MET A 679 -21.88 4.96 0.35
N GLU A 680 -21.65 4.80 -0.96
CA GLU A 680 -22.03 5.75 -1.99
C GLU A 680 -23.54 6.06 -1.98
N TYR A 681 -24.37 5.01 -1.85
CA TYR A 681 -25.83 5.19 -1.73
C TYR A 681 -26.21 5.92 -0.43
N MET A 682 -25.59 5.60 0.70
CA MET A 682 -25.83 6.32 1.94
C MET A 682 -25.49 7.81 1.80
N ARG A 683 -24.40 8.14 1.12
CA ARG A 683 -23.86 9.48 0.93
C ARG A 683 -24.61 10.31 -0.12
N TYR A 684 -24.94 9.70 -1.26
CA TYR A 684 -25.46 10.41 -2.45
C TYR A 684 -26.89 9.99 -2.86
N GLY A 685 -27.43 8.90 -2.31
CA GLY A 685 -28.72 8.36 -2.72
C GLY A 685 -28.74 7.99 -4.19
N GLU A 686 -29.71 8.52 -4.92
CA GLU A 686 -29.86 8.31 -6.39
C GLU A 686 -28.73 8.98 -7.20
N ASN A 687 -27.94 9.86 -6.58
CA ASN A 687 -26.76 10.47 -7.20
C ASN A 687 -25.47 9.63 -7.00
N SER A 688 -25.56 8.42 -6.43
CA SER A 688 -24.45 7.46 -6.34
C SER A 688 -23.85 7.19 -7.72
N ALA A 689 -22.53 7.10 -7.82
CA ALA A 689 -21.83 6.77 -9.06
C ALA A 689 -22.32 5.42 -9.64
N TYR A 690 -22.57 4.44 -8.80
CA TYR A 690 -23.08 3.11 -9.19
C TYR A 690 -24.49 3.12 -9.76
N ILE A 691 -25.31 4.13 -9.43
CA ILE A 691 -26.69 4.28 -9.93
C ILE A 691 -26.76 5.16 -11.18
N ARG A 692 -25.93 6.24 -11.20
CA ARG A 692 -25.95 7.22 -12.29
C ARG A 692 -25.24 6.77 -13.56
N ARG A 693 -24.33 5.81 -13.46
CA ARG A 693 -23.61 5.28 -14.63
C ARG A 693 -24.62 4.73 -15.68
N PRO A 694 -24.23 4.65 -16.95
CA PRO A 694 -25.05 4.04 -18.00
C PRO A 694 -25.48 2.63 -17.61
N THR A 695 -26.70 2.22 -17.97
CA THR A 695 -27.13 0.85 -17.76
C THR A 695 -26.29 -0.12 -18.59
N LEU A 696 -26.27 -1.40 -18.22
CA LEU A 696 -25.57 -2.41 -19.03
C LEU A 696 -26.12 -2.45 -20.46
N GLN A 697 -27.44 -2.24 -20.62
CA GLN A 697 -28.07 -2.16 -21.97
C GLN A 697 -27.53 -0.97 -22.79
N ASP A 698 -27.38 0.21 -22.14
CA ASP A 698 -26.82 1.39 -22.82
C ASP A 698 -25.39 1.09 -23.29
N VAL A 699 -24.60 0.39 -22.48
CA VAL A 699 -23.22 0.02 -22.84
C VAL A 699 -23.19 -1.00 -23.98
N LEU A 700 -24.07 -2.00 -23.98
CA LEU A 700 -24.14 -2.99 -25.05
C LEU A 700 -24.57 -2.38 -26.38
N GLU A 701 -25.27 -1.25 -26.37
CA GLU A 701 -25.72 -0.51 -27.57
C GLU A 701 -24.72 0.54 -28.08
N LEU A 702 -23.56 0.75 -27.34
CA LEU A 702 -22.53 1.71 -27.74
C LEU A 702 -21.96 1.41 -29.13
N THR A 703 -21.60 2.48 -29.82
CA THR A 703 -20.87 2.44 -31.09
C THR A 703 -19.53 3.17 -30.98
N ASP A 704 -18.55 2.77 -31.79
CA ASP A 704 -17.25 3.42 -31.93
C ASP A 704 -17.36 4.94 -32.24
N THR A 705 -18.25 5.30 -33.14
CA THR A 705 -18.50 6.69 -33.51
C THR A 705 -19.04 7.54 -32.35
N GLN A 706 -19.90 6.98 -31.50
CA GLN A 706 -20.37 7.67 -30.31
C GLN A 706 -19.20 7.92 -29.32
N LEU A 707 -18.38 6.92 -29.07
CA LEU A 707 -17.26 7.03 -28.13
C LEU A 707 -16.21 8.03 -28.64
N GLU A 708 -15.90 8.03 -29.93
CA GLU A 708 -15.00 9.01 -30.54
C GLU A 708 -15.57 10.45 -30.44
N SER A 709 -16.88 10.64 -30.65
CA SER A 709 -17.53 11.93 -30.48
C SER A 709 -17.47 12.45 -29.05
N GLU A 710 -17.67 11.57 -28.04
CA GLU A 710 -17.60 11.97 -26.62
C GLU A 710 -16.16 12.25 -26.17
N LEU A 711 -15.20 11.53 -26.71
CA LEU A 711 -13.76 11.85 -26.50
C LEU A 711 -13.44 13.25 -27.03
N HIS A 712 -13.77 13.53 -28.28
CA HIS A 712 -13.50 14.84 -28.90
C HIS A 712 -14.21 15.97 -28.16
N ARG A 713 -15.45 15.72 -27.68
CA ARG A 713 -16.18 16.70 -26.86
C ARG A 713 -15.43 17.01 -25.55
N ALA A 714 -14.72 16.02 -24.95
CA ALA A 714 -13.93 16.24 -23.74
C ALA A 714 -12.72 17.15 -24.00
N LEU A 715 -12.13 17.11 -25.20
CA LEU A 715 -10.97 17.95 -25.57
C LEU A 715 -11.33 19.45 -25.74
N ASP A 716 -12.62 19.81 -25.78
CA ASP A 716 -13.08 21.20 -25.86
C ASP A 716 -13.07 21.95 -24.51
N TYR A 717 -12.86 21.25 -23.39
CA TYR A 717 -12.93 21.85 -22.05
C TYR A 717 -11.63 22.51 -21.62
N GLU A 718 -11.71 23.35 -20.57
CA GLU A 718 -10.52 23.93 -19.90
C GLU A 718 -9.49 22.85 -19.58
N LEU A 719 -8.22 23.21 -19.76
CA LEU A 719 -7.10 22.28 -19.67
C LEU A 719 -6.00 22.81 -18.73
N GLU A 720 -5.69 22.03 -17.71
CA GLU A 720 -4.48 22.20 -16.90
C GLU A 720 -3.40 21.25 -17.44
N ILE A 721 -2.23 21.78 -17.79
CA ILE A 721 -1.06 21.04 -18.25
C ILE A 721 -0.01 21.10 -17.15
N HIS A 722 0.34 19.93 -16.61
CA HIS A 722 1.37 19.79 -15.57
C HIS A 722 2.58 19.08 -16.15
N TYR A 723 3.70 19.81 -16.24
CA TYR A 723 4.96 19.29 -16.73
C TYR A 723 6.00 19.27 -15.60
N ALA A 724 6.73 18.18 -15.48
CA ALA A 724 7.94 18.08 -14.67
C ALA A 724 9.06 17.47 -15.52
N GLY A 725 10.11 18.25 -15.75
CA GLY A 725 11.23 17.87 -16.61
C GLY A 725 12.37 18.89 -16.54
N ALA A 726 13.41 18.73 -17.34
CA ALA A 726 14.59 19.61 -17.32
C ALA A 726 14.40 20.87 -18.19
N LEU A 727 13.40 20.89 -19.10
CA LEU A 727 13.19 22.03 -19.99
C LEU A 727 12.52 23.21 -19.25
N PRO A 728 12.94 24.45 -19.50
CA PRO A 728 12.27 25.63 -18.97
C PRO A 728 10.89 25.82 -19.64
N ALA A 729 9.97 26.51 -18.94
CA ALA A 729 8.57 26.67 -19.36
C ALA A 729 8.41 27.22 -20.77
N MET A 730 9.25 28.17 -21.20
CA MET A 730 9.20 28.73 -22.56
C MET A 730 9.50 27.69 -23.65
N GLU A 731 10.45 26.78 -23.41
CA GLU A 731 10.80 25.70 -24.33
C GLU A 731 9.68 24.65 -24.37
N VAL A 732 9.18 24.25 -23.19
CA VAL A 732 8.03 23.36 -23.08
C VAL A 732 6.85 23.90 -23.85
N LYS A 733 6.51 25.18 -23.65
CA LYS A 733 5.42 25.85 -24.35
C LYS A 733 5.62 25.81 -25.87
N SER A 734 6.84 26.05 -26.36
CA SER A 734 7.17 25.97 -27.78
C SER A 734 7.02 24.54 -28.34
N VAL A 735 7.39 23.52 -27.54
CA VAL A 735 7.22 22.12 -27.95
C VAL A 735 5.75 21.73 -27.99
N LEU A 736 4.95 22.14 -27.01
CA LEU A 736 3.53 21.75 -26.91
C LEU A 736 2.63 22.52 -27.90
N TYR A 737 3.00 23.75 -28.30
CA TYR A 737 2.21 24.59 -29.18
C TYR A 737 1.96 23.92 -30.55
N GLY A 738 0.68 23.79 -30.92
CA GLY A 738 0.28 23.14 -32.17
C GLY A 738 0.50 21.60 -32.20
N ARG A 739 0.91 21.00 -31.08
CA ARG A 739 1.13 19.54 -30.94
C ARG A 739 0.27 18.90 -29.87
N LEU A 740 -0.68 19.62 -29.32
CA LEU A 740 -1.69 19.08 -28.41
C LEU A 740 -3.06 19.63 -28.78
N PRO A 741 -4.17 18.90 -28.54
CA PRO A 741 -5.52 19.39 -28.77
C PRO A 741 -5.87 20.39 -27.65
N MET A 742 -5.77 21.66 -27.97
CA MET A 742 -6.10 22.79 -27.09
C MET A 742 -7.17 23.65 -27.74
N ALA A 743 -8.29 23.83 -27.06
CA ALA A 743 -9.35 24.68 -27.53
C ALA A 743 -8.98 26.16 -27.41
N GLU A 744 -9.00 26.95 -28.48
CA GLU A 744 -8.79 28.43 -28.43
C GLU A 744 -9.85 29.13 -27.57
N HIS A 745 -11.05 28.58 -27.52
CA HIS A 745 -12.19 29.01 -26.70
C HIS A 745 -12.67 27.81 -25.88
N ALA A 746 -11.92 27.47 -24.81
CA ALA A 746 -12.26 26.33 -24.01
C ALA A 746 -13.60 26.48 -23.29
N ARG A 747 -14.36 25.38 -23.22
CA ARG A 747 -15.58 25.32 -22.42
C ARG A 747 -15.22 25.47 -20.95
N PRO A 748 -15.92 26.36 -20.19
CA PRO A 748 -15.60 26.50 -18.77
C PRO A 748 -15.89 25.20 -18.01
N THR A 749 -15.00 24.86 -17.09
CA THR A 749 -15.13 23.68 -16.23
C THR A 749 -16.05 23.94 -15.03
N GLN A 750 -16.79 22.89 -14.62
CA GLN A 750 -17.43 22.81 -13.29
C GLN A 750 -16.59 22.00 -12.31
N SER A 751 -15.46 21.50 -12.76
CA SER A 751 -14.59 20.59 -12.01
C SER A 751 -13.70 21.34 -11.00
N PRO A 752 -13.44 20.71 -9.85
CA PRO A 752 -13.97 19.42 -9.42
C PRO A 752 -15.47 19.48 -9.15
N ILE A 753 -16.18 18.45 -9.60
CA ILE A 753 -17.65 18.37 -9.49
C ILE A 753 -18.07 18.33 -8.01
N ASP A 754 -19.19 18.97 -7.70
CA ASP A 754 -19.89 18.88 -6.43
C ASP A 754 -21.18 18.07 -6.59
N ARG A 755 -21.06 16.75 -6.40
CA ARG A 755 -22.25 15.89 -6.48
C ARG A 755 -23.22 16.22 -5.34
N PRO A 756 -24.52 16.41 -5.63
CA PRO A 756 -25.51 16.62 -4.59
C PRO A 756 -25.52 15.47 -3.58
N GLN A 757 -25.23 15.80 -2.35
CA GLN A 757 -25.21 14.84 -1.25
C GLN A 757 -26.62 14.65 -0.70
N LYS A 758 -26.92 13.44 -0.24
CA LYS A 758 -28.15 13.14 0.49
C LYS A 758 -28.03 13.69 1.90
N PRO A 759 -28.93 14.61 2.33
CA PRO A 759 -28.84 15.21 3.66
C PRO A 759 -29.14 14.18 4.78
N VAL A 760 -28.44 14.34 5.91
CA VAL A 760 -28.66 13.57 7.13
C VAL A 760 -29.44 14.44 8.12
N ASP A 761 -30.78 14.59 7.91
CA ASP A 761 -31.64 15.46 8.71
C ASP A 761 -32.05 14.85 10.07
N LYS A 762 -31.91 13.55 10.23
CA LYS A 762 -32.24 12.74 11.41
C LYS A 762 -31.44 11.46 11.44
N ASP A 763 -31.36 10.84 12.60
CA ASP A 763 -30.76 9.52 12.74
C ASP A 763 -31.44 8.50 11.84
N VAL A 764 -30.63 7.73 11.12
CA VAL A 764 -31.09 6.70 10.20
C VAL A 764 -30.14 5.51 10.23
N VAL A 765 -30.70 4.31 10.29
CA VAL A 765 -29.95 3.07 10.19
C VAL A 765 -30.28 2.35 8.88
N TYR A 766 -29.25 2.13 8.06
CA TYR A 766 -29.28 1.28 6.88
C TYR A 766 -28.70 -0.07 7.22
N PHE A 767 -29.32 -1.13 6.72
CA PHE A 767 -28.83 -2.48 6.89
C PHE A 767 -28.83 -3.23 5.55
N LEU A 768 -27.64 -3.64 5.10
CA LEU A 768 -27.44 -4.50 3.96
C LEU A 768 -27.08 -5.90 4.44
N PRO A 769 -28.02 -6.88 4.36
CA PRO A 769 -27.73 -8.24 4.81
C PRO A 769 -26.79 -8.96 3.84
N ASP A 770 -25.67 -9.47 4.34
CA ASP A 770 -24.78 -10.36 3.62
C ASP A 770 -24.30 -11.50 4.53
N ALA A 771 -24.85 -12.71 4.34
CA ALA A 771 -24.52 -13.88 5.15
C ALA A 771 -23.19 -14.55 4.74
N THR A 772 -22.53 -14.06 3.70
CA THR A 772 -21.25 -14.60 3.22
C THR A 772 -20.05 -13.95 3.89
N MET A 773 -20.24 -12.75 4.49
CA MET A 773 -19.20 -12.01 5.16
C MET A 773 -18.84 -12.64 6.52
N GLN A 774 -17.53 -12.72 6.79
CA GLN A 774 -17.02 -13.09 8.11
C GLN A 774 -16.89 -11.84 9.00
N GLN A 775 -16.39 -10.74 8.43
CA GLN A 775 -16.30 -9.45 9.08
C GLN A 775 -17.46 -8.55 8.65
N ALA A 776 -18.18 -7.99 9.61
CA ALA A 776 -19.17 -6.94 9.34
C ALA A 776 -18.49 -5.57 9.20
N LYS A 777 -19.05 -4.72 8.34
CA LYS A 777 -18.61 -3.34 8.12
C LYS A 777 -19.68 -2.38 8.61
N VAL A 778 -19.27 -1.41 9.42
CA VAL A 778 -20.15 -0.37 9.95
C VAL A 778 -19.60 1.00 9.59
N TYR A 779 -20.40 1.83 8.95
CA TYR A 779 -20.06 3.20 8.59
C TYR A 779 -20.95 4.20 9.31
N PHE A 780 -20.37 5.34 9.66
CA PHE A 780 -21.07 6.47 10.30
C PHE A 780 -20.86 7.72 9.46
N LEU A 781 -21.91 8.51 9.27
CA LEU A 781 -21.87 9.71 8.46
C LEU A 781 -22.59 10.85 9.18
N ILE A 782 -21.92 12.02 9.26
CA ILE A 782 -22.51 13.28 9.77
C ILE A 782 -22.27 14.37 8.75
N ASP A 783 -23.29 15.15 8.42
CA ASP A 783 -23.14 16.34 7.59
C ASP A 783 -22.36 17.41 8.36
N GLY A 784 -21.33 17.95 7.73
CA GLY A 784 -20.53 19.03 8.29
C GLY A 784 -20.94 20.41 7.79
N GLU A 785 -20.15 21.39 8.13
CA GLU A 785 -20.34 22.79 7.72
C GLU A 785 -19.50 23.11 6.45
N PRO A 786 -19.80 24.21 5.75
CA PRO A 786 -18.94 24.67 4.64
C PRO A 786 -17.50 24.90 5.09
N TYR A 787 -16.55 24.28 4.39
CA TYR A 787 -15.13 24.34 4.74
C TYR A 787 -14.54 25.73 4.58
N SER A 788 -13.83 26.19 5.61
CA SER A 788 -13.02 27.41 5.59
C SER A 788 -11.56 27.09 5.90
N ILE A 789 -10.64 27.70 5.15
CA ILE A 789 -9.18 27.60 5.44
C ILE A 789 -8.81 28.15 6.82
N ASN A 790 -9.63 29.02 7.39
CA ASN A 790 -9.43 29.56 8.74
C ASN A 790 -9.62 28.49 9.84
N ASP A 791 -10.41 27.46 9.56
CA ASP A 791 -10.70 26.37 10.50
C ASP A 791 -9.84 25.13 10.19
N ALA A 792 -8.99 25.18 9.16
CA ALA A 792 -8.20 24.03 8.73
C ALA A 792 -7.46 23.33 9.87
N VAL A 793 -6.82 24.10 10.77
CA VAL A 793 -6.08 23.54 11.91
C VAL A 793 -7.00 22.89 12.93
N ARG A 794 -8.24 23.37 13.10
CA ARG A 794 -9.23 22.76 14.01
C ARG A 794 -9.72 21.42 13.46
N TYR A 795 -10.00 21.34 12.14
CA TYR A 795 -10.31 20.07 11.47
C TYR A 795 -9.16 19.07 11.62
N MET A 796 -7.93 19.50 11.37
CA MET A 796 -6.75 18.66 11.55
C MET A 796 -6.61 18.18 13.00
N ALA A 797 -6.79 19.06 13.97
CA ALA A 797 -6.64 18.73 15.38
C ALA A 797 -7.73 17.77 15.88
N PHE A 798 -8.97 17.95 15.45
CA PHE A 798 -10.05 17.02 15.75
C PHE A 798 -9.79 15.66 15.10
N ASN A 799 -9.41 15.62 13.81
CA ASN A 799 -9.13 14.39 13.10
C ASN A 799 -7.99 13.62 13.78
N GLU A 800 -6.92 14.31 14.20
CA GLU A 800 -5.81 13.69 14.92
C GLU A 800 -6.24 13.13 16.29
N TYR A 801 -6.97 13.91 17.08
CA TYR A 801 -7.44 13.48 18.38
C TYR A 801 -8.45 12.32 18.30
N PHE A 802 -9.43 12.43 17.39
CA PHE A 802 -10.54 11.47 17.30
C PHE A 802 -10.15 10.20 16.54
N GLY A 803 -9.48 10.33 15.39
CA GLY A 803 -9.19 9.23 14.47
C GLY A 803 -7.74 9.07 14.07
N GLY A 804 -6.80 9.74 14.74
CA GLY A 804 -5.37 9.79 14.38
C GLY A 804 -4.61 8.48 14.60
N GLY A 805 -4.79 7.49 13.72
CA GLY A 805 -4.05 6.23 13.73
C GLY A 805 -4.22 5.44 15.04
N PHE A 806 -3.17 4.77 15.48
CA PHE A 806 -3.19 3.94 16.70
C PHE A 806 -3.40 4.76 18.00
N SER A 807 -3.04 6.03 18.01
CA SER A 807 -3.21 6.92 19.18
C SER A 807 -4.57 7.61 19.24
N GLY A 808 -5.35 7.56 18.16
CA GLY A 808 -6.66 8.18 18.06
C GLY A 808 -7.69 7.57 19.00
N LEU A 809 -8.62 8.39 19.45
CA LEU A 809 -9.66 8.01 20.44
C LEU A 809 -10.47 6.78 19.98
N VAL A 810 -10.89 6.74 18.72
CA VAL A 810 -11.70 5.65 18.17
C VAL A 810 -10.94 4.32 18.21
N MET A 811 -9.70 4.32 17.74
CA MET A 811 -8.86 3.10 17.73
C MET A 811 -8.61 2.61 19.15
N ASN A 812 -8.28 3.52 20.06
CA ASN A 812 -8.03 3.22 21.47
C ASN A 812 -9.27 2.64 22.17
N GLU A 813 -10.44 3.25 22.00
CA GLU A 813 -11.66 2.80 22.71
C GLU A 813 -12.26 1.52 22.10
N ILE A 814 -12.14 1.28 20.80
CA ILE A 814 -12.77 0.13 20.12
C ILE A 814 -11.81 -1.05 20.00
N ARG A 815 -10.58 -0.81 19.51
CA ARG A 815 -9.59 -1.87 19.27
C ARG A 815 -8.82 -2.21 20.56
N GLU A 816 -8.06 -1.24 21.09
CA GLU A 816 -7.08 -1.53 22.13
C GLU A 816 -7.72 -1.91 23.47
N LYS A 817 -8.75 -1.19 23.90
CA LYS A 817 -9.43 -1.46 25.17
C LYS A 817 -10.46 -2.60 25.11
N ARG A 818 -11.12 -2.77 23.96
CA ARG A 818 -12.26 -3.70 23.86
C ARG A 818 -12.06 -4.84 22.88
N SER A 819 -11.02 -4.82 22.06
CA SER A 819 -10.73 -5.82 21.02
C SER A 819 -11.97 -6.14 20.18
N MET A 820 -12.71 -5.10 19.79
CA MET A 820 -13.95 -5.24 19.03
C MET A 820 -13.70 -5.22 17.52
N ALA A 821 -12.61 -4.59 17.06
CA ALA A 821 -12.34 -4.37 15.66
C ALA A 821 -10.84 -4.43 15.37
N TYR A 822 -10.47 -4.88 14.18
CA TYR A 822 -9.09 -4.73 13.68
C TYR A 822 -8.85 -3.30 13.21
N THR A 823 -9.82 -2.72 12.48
CA THR A 823 -9.75 -1.34 11.95
C THR A 823 -10.95 -0.54 12.44
N ALA A 824 -10.67 0.64 13.00
CA ALA A 824 -11.68 1.64 13.35
C ALA A 824 -11.10 3.05 13.20
N TYR A 825 -11.85 3.98 12.61
CA TYR A 825 -11.44 5.38 12.45
C TYR A 825 -12.64 6.34 12.36
N GLY A 826 -12.35 7.64 12.45
CA GLY A 826 -13.34 8.69 12.20
C GLY A 826 -12.66 10.03 11.96
N TYR A 827 -13.05 10.71 10.88
CA TYR A 827 -12.48 12.00 10.52
C TYR A 827 -13.42 12.83 9.65
N PHE A 828 -13.19 14.13 9.62
CA PHE A 828 -13.81 15.03 8.64
C PHE A 828 -12.99 15.02 7.34
N GLU A 829 -13.66 14.78 6.24
CA GLU A 829 -13.09 14.92 4.91
C GLU A 829 -12.94 16.41 4.54
N ARG A 830 -11.77 16.78 3.98
CA ARG A 830 -11.57 18.10 3.42
C ARG A 830 -12.09 18.14 1.98
N PRO A 831 -13.01 19.03 1.64
CA PRO A 831 -13.47 19.17 0.26
C PRO A 831 -12.36 19.74 -0.65
N PRO A 832 -12.45 19.49 -1.96
CA PRO A 832 -11.43 19.96 -2.93
C PRO A 832 -11.48 21.48 -3.18
N VAL A 833 -12.56 22.16 -2.78
CA VAL A 833 -12.78 23.60 -2.99
C VAL A 833 -13.29 24.23 -1.69
N GLN A 834 -12.84 25.45 -1.40
CA GLN A 834 -13.31 26.24 -0.27
C GLN A 834 -14.84 26.50 -0.35
N GLY A 835 -15.52 26.47 0.77
CA GLY A 835 -16.94 26.75 0.88
C GLY A 835 -17.86 25.56 0.58
N ARG A 836 -17.33 24.42 0.11
CA ARG A 836 -18.10 23.18 0.02
C ARG A 836 -18.26 22.52 1.38
N THR A 837 -19.38 21.82 1.54
CA THR A 837 -19.71 21.13 2.80
C THR A 837 -18.70 20.03 3.11
N THR A 838 -18.18 20.03 4.33
CA THR A 838 -17.38 18.93 4.89
C THR A 838 -18.28 17.77 5.25
N ARG A 839 -17.70 16.62 5.54
CA ARG A 839 -18.44 15.46 6.03
C ARG A 839 -17.58 14.64 6.99
N PHE A 840 -18.17 14.26 8.12
CA PHE A 840 -17.55 13.27 8.98
C PHE A 840 -17.86 11.87 8.47
N VAL A 841 -16.83 11.05 8.40
CA VAL A 841 -16.91 9.63 8.04
C VAL A 841 -16.28 8.81 9.15
N GLY A 842 -17.03 7.86 9.68
CA GLY A 842 -16.56 6.88 10.65
C GLY A 842 -16.66 5.47 10.09
N TYR A 843 -15.79 4.58 10.58
CA TYR A 843 -15.77 3.18 10.17
C TYR A 843 -15.38 2.25 11.32
N VAL A 844 -15.98 1.06 11.35
CA VAL A 844 -15.60 -0.06 12.23
C VAL A 844 -15.75 -1.37 11.46
N GLY A 845 -14.64 -2.10 11.29
CA GLY A 845 -14.62 -3.49 10.80
C GLY A 845 -14.62 -4.47 11.97
N THR A 846 -15.74 -5.18 12.21
CA THR A 846 -15.94 -6.00 13.41
C THR A 846 -16.61 -7.33 13.10
N GLN A 847 -16.61 -8.26 14.05
CA GLN A 847 -17.39 -9.50 13.94
C GLN A 847 -18.89 -9.19 13.96
N SER A 848 -19.65 -9.95 13.19
CA SER A 848 -21.10 -9.75 13.08
C SER A 848 -21.85 -9.84 14.42
N ASP A 849 -21.37 -10.64 15.37
CA ASP A 849 -21.97 -10.77 16.72
C ASP A 849 -21.59 -9.62 17.68
N LYS A 850 -20.57 -8.83 17.34
CA LYS A 850 -20.14 -7.66 18.11
C LYS A 850 -20.66 -6.31 17.55
N VAL A 851 -21.33 -6.34 16.40
CA VAL A 851 -21.77 -5.11 15.70
C VAL A 851 -22.58 -4.18 16.59
N ALA A 852 -23.57 -4.70 17.32
CA ALA A 852 -24.43 -3.86 18.14
C ALA A 852 -23.66 -3.15 19.25
N ASP A 853 -22.76 -3.87 19.93
CA ASP A 853 -21.91 -3.30 20.98
C ASP A 853 -20.89 -2.30 20.41
N ALA A 854 -20.32 -2.57 19.24
CA ALA A 854 -19.37 -1.67 18.56
C ALA A 854 -20.07 -0.37 18.11
N VAL A 855 -21.32 -0.46 17.61
CA VAL A 855 -22.15 0.71 17.30
C VAL A 855 -22.43 1.51 18.56
N ASP A 856 -22.81 0.87 19.68
CA ASP A 856 -23.07 1.56 20.95
C ASP A 856 -21.83 2.29 21.46
N VAL A 857 -20.65 1.68 21.40
CA VAL A 857 -19.39 2.32 21.78
C VAL A 857 -19.10 3.52 20.87
N TYR A 858 -19.19 3.33 19.54
CA TYR A 858 -18.90 4.40 18.59
C TYR A 858 -19.85 5.59 18.77
N MET A 859 -21.15 5.34 18.87
CA MET A 859 -22.15 6.37 19.10
C MET A 859 -21.93 7.09 20.44
N SER A 860 -21.51 6.37 21.49
CA SER A 860 -21.16 7.02 22.75
C SER A 860 -19.99 8.00 22.63
N LEU A 861 -19.01 7.75 21.74
CA LEU A 861 -17.92 8.69 21.46
C LEU A 861 -18.41 9.92 20.68
N LEU A 862 -19.40 9.76 19.80
CA LEU A 862 -20.02 10.87 19.08
C LEU A 862 -20.90 11.73 20.00
N ASP A 863 -21.59 11.14 20.99
CA ASP A 863 -22.45 11.84 21.92
C ASP A 863 -21.70 12.50 23.10
N SER A 864 -20.64 11.84 23.58
CA SER A 864 -19.86 12.27 24.73
C SER A 864 -18.39 11.88 24.56
N MET A 865 -17.65 12.70 23.82
CA MET A 865 -16.23 12.50 23.56
C MET A 865 -15.43 12.58 24.87
N PRO A 866 -14.69 11.55 25.25
CA PRO A 866 -13.77 11.62 26.39
C PRO A 866 -12.73 12.71 26.22
N GLU A 867 -12.41 13.44 27.29
CA GLU A 867 -11.45 14.54 27.25
C GLU A 867 -10.11 14.13 27.86
N TYR A 868 -9.03 14.28 27.08
CA TYR A 868 -7.64 14.03 27.50
C TYR A 868 -6.76 15.25 27.22
N PRO A 869 -6.85 16.34 28.01
CA PRO A 869 -6.13 17.61 27.74
C PRO A 869 -4.61 17.46 27.69
N ALA A 870 -4.03 16.45 28.36
CA ALA A 870 -2.59 16.20 28.34
C ALA A 870 -2.05 15.84 26.94
N THR A 871 -2.89 15.33 26.04
CA THR A 871 -2.49 14.93 24.68
C THR A 871 -2.21 16.10 23.75
N ILE A 872 -2.54 17.35 24.16
CA ILE A 872 -2.44 18.52 23.26
C ILE A 872 -1.03 18.77 22.73
N GLU A 873 0.00 18.51 23.52
CA GLU A 873 1.39 18.72 23.09
C GLU A 873 1.80 17.70 22.00
N ASN A 874 1.37 16.45 22.14
CA ASN A 874 1.58 15.43 21.12
C ASN A 874 0.86 15.81 19.82
N ILE A 875 -0.41 16.23 19.93
CA ILE A 875 -1.19 16.70 18.77
C ILE A 875 -0.51 17.89 18.09
N ARG A 876 -0.04 18.89 18.85
CA ARG A 876 0.72 20.02 18.28
C ARG A 876 1.97 19.57 17.54
N THR A 877 2.71 18.63 18.14
CA THR A 877 3.96 18.09 17.53
C THR A 877 3.65 17.35 16.25
N MET A 878 2.66 16.45 16.25
CA MET A 878 2.21 15.72 15.06
C MET A 878 1.73 16.66 13.96
N LEU A 879 0.83 17.57 14.26
CA LEU A 879 0.30 18.50 13.27
C LEU A 879 1.37 19.42 12.70
N ARG A 880 2.29 19.92 13.55
CA ARG A 880 3.43 20.72 13.08
C ARG A 880 4.31 19.92 12.13
N GLN A 881 4.60 18.68 12.49
CA GLN A 881 5.39 17.77 11.64
C GLN A 881 4.65 17.51 10.34
N SER A 882 3.40 17.08 10.39
CA SER A 882 2.59 16.76 9.20
C SER A 882 2.52 17.92 8.20
N VAL A 883 2.35 19.16 8.65
CA VAL A 883 2.34 20.32 7.72
C VAL A 883 3.72 20.67 7.17
N LEU A 884 4.81 20.28 7.85
CA LEU A 884 6.17 20.53 7.41
C LEU A 884 6.75 19.42 6.55
N SER A 885 6.37 18.15 6.80
CA SER A 885 6.81 16.97 6.05
C SER A 885 6.04 16.76 4.76
N ASN A 886 4.78 17.18 4.71
CA ASN A 886 3.90 16.93 3.56
C ASN A 886 4.35 17.76 2.33
N LYS A 887 5.54 17.42 1.81
CA LYS A 887 6.11 18.01 0.62
C LYS A 887 5.86 17.10 -0.58
N PRO A 888 5.19 17.60 -1.61
CA PRO A 888 5.06 16.84 -2.84
C PRO A 888 6.44 16.69 -3.51
N THR A 889 6.68 15.57 -4.15
CA THR A 889 7.82 15.42 -5.06
C THR A 889 7.75 16.48 -6.16
N PHE A 890 8.87 16.74 -6.84
CA PHE A 890 8.90 17.72 -7.94
C PHE A 890 7.83 17.42 -9.01
N ARG A 891 7.50 16.16 -9.25
CA ARG A 891 6.46 15.71 -10.20
C ARG A 891 5.03 16.08 -9.79
N LYS A 892 4.80 16.29 -8.50
CA LYS A 892 3.46 16.59 -7.93
C LYS A 892 3.32 18.03 -7.44
N LYS A 893 4.40 18.84 -7.48
CA LYS A 893 4.38 20.24 -6.98
C LYS A 893 3.33 21.09 -7.68
N SER A 894 3.23 21.02 -9.01
CA SER A 894 2.28 21.83 -9.78
C SER A 894 0.81 21.44 -9.52
N GLU A 895 0.51 20.14 -9.41
CA GLU A 895 -0.82 19.67 -9.03
C GLU A 895 -1.19 20.09 -7.59
N ARG A 896 -0.21 20.06 -6.66
CA ARG A 896 -0.40 20.54 -5.29
C ARG A 896 -0.70 22.03 -5.28
N LEU A 897 0.02 22.83 -6.08
CA LEU A 897 -0.24 24.26 -6.24
C LEU A 897 -1.67 24.54 -6.66
N THR A 898 -2.14 23.94 -7.78
CA THR A 898 -3.51 24.19 -8.29
C THR A 898 -4.58 23.73 -7.30
N SER A 899 -4.33 22.64 -6.58
CA SER A 899 -5.19 22.14 -5.51
C SER A 899 -5.31 23.15 -4.34
N LEU A 900 -4.20 23.74 -3.92
CA LEU A 900 -4.18 24.76 -2.86
C LEU A 900 -4.83 26.07 -3.30
N MET A 901 -4.64 26.48 -4.56
CA MET A 901 -5.31 27.66 -5.12
C MET A 901 -6.83 27.49 -5.12
N ARG A 902 -7.35 26.31 -5.46
CA ARG A 902 -8.80 26.02 -5.41
C ARG A 902 -9.36 26.07 -3.97
N LEU A 903 -8.53 25.76 -2.98
CA LEU A 903 -8.87 25.92 -1.57
C LEU A 903 -8.75 27.39 -1.07
N GLY A 904 -8.26 28.31 -1.91
CA GLY A 904 -8.11 29.73 -1.59
C GLY A 904 -6.76 30.11 -0.97
N TYR A 905 -5.75 29.25 -1.01
CA TYR A 905 -4.41 29.58 -0.56
C TYR A 905 -3.60 30.30 -1.66
N ALA A 906 -2.97 31.42 -1.30
CA ALA A 906 -2.05 32.18 -2.16
C ALA A 906 -0.57 31.84 -1.87
N ILE A 907 -0.28 31.18 -0.76
CA ILE A 907 1.05 30.75 -0.32
C ILE A 907 0.94 29.36 0.30
N ASP A 908 2.07 28.68 0.53
CA ASP A 908 2.09 27.42 1.28
C ASP A 908 1.35 27.58 2.62
N PRO A 909 0.26 26.84 2.85
CA PRO A 909 -0.52 26.93 4.08
C PRO A 909 0.31 26.66 5.34
N ALA A 910 1.38 25.85 5.24
CA ALA A 910 2.26 25.54 6.38
C ALA A 910 2.82 26.79 7.05
N THR A 911 3.08 27.88 6.27
CA THR A 911 3.59 29.16 6.80
C THR A 911 2.66 29.81 7.85
N LEU A 912 1.35 29.61 7.70
CA LEU A 912 0.32 30.11 8.63
C LEU A 912 -0.05 29.06 9.66
N GLN A 913 -0.22 27.81 9.23
CA GLN A 913 -0.68 26.70 10.06
C GLN A 913 0.28 26.41 11.22
N VAL A 914 1.60 26.44 11.01
CA VAL A 914 2.59 26.27 12.10
C VAL A 914 2.34 27.24 13.26
N ARG A 915 2.02 28.50 12.98
CA ARG A 915 1.72 29.51 14.02
C ARG A 915 0.38 29.25 14.70
N GLN A 916 -0.62 28.76 13.97
CA GLN A 916 -1.93 28.42 14.51
C GLN A 916 -1.81 27.19 15.42
N ILE A 917 -1.06 26.17 14.99
CA ILE A 917 -0.81 24.93 15.73
C ILE A 917 -0.11 25.24 17.07
N GLN A 918 0.87 26.14 17.11
CA GLN A 918 1.53 26.55 18.36
C GLN A 918 0.58 27.15 19.40
N ARG A 919 -0.54 27.73 18.95
CA ARG A 919 -1.55 28.36 19.82
C ARG A 919 -2.74 27.47 20.12
N LEU A 920 -2.83 26.33 19.48
CA LEU A 920 -3.93 25.39 19.63
C LEU A 920 -4.02 24.90 21.07
N ARG A 921 -5.22 24.87 21.65
CA ARG A 921 -5.50 24.33 22.97
C ARG A 921 -6.48 23.17 22.86
N PHE A 922 -6.55 22.35 23.87
CA PHE A 922 -7.53 21.26 23.91
C PHE A 922 -8.98 21.80 23.84
N ASP A 923 -9.24 22.95 24.46
CA ASP A 923 -10.54 23.64 24.40
C ASP A 923 -10.99 23.93 22.94
N ASP A 924 -10.03 24.11 22.00
CA ASP A 924 -10.34 24.35 20.59
C ASP A 924 -10.85 23.06 19.91
N ILE A 925 -10.34 21.90 20.33
CA ILE A 925 -10.80 20.58 19.88
C ILE A 925 -12.18 20.27 20.46
N ASP A 926 -12.37 20.51 21.75
CA ASP A 926 -13.66 20.32 22.42
C ASP A 926 -14.75 21.24 21.85
N ALA A 927 -14.44 22.51 21.63
CA ALA A 927 -15.37 23.46 21.00
C ALA A 927 -15.72 23.02 19.55
N PHE A 928 -14.76 22.50 18.80
CA PHE A 928 -15.01 21.96 17.47
C PHE A 928 -15.94 20.74 17.55
N TYR A 929 -15.63 19.78 18.42
CA TYR A 929 -16.48 18.60 18.64
C TYR A 929 -17.93 19.01 18.98
N ARG A 930 -18.14 19.90 19.96
CA ARG A 930 -19.48 20.34 20.38
C ARG A 930 -20.26 21.01 19.26
N SER A 931 -19.59 21.72 18.35
CA SER A 931 -20.27 22.42 17.26
C SER A 931 -20.52 21.55 16.02
N HIS A 932 -19.65 20.57 15.73
CA HIS A 932 -19.67 19.83 14.47
C HIS A 932 -20.10 18.35 14.61
N VAL A 933 -20.05 17.77 15.81
CA VAL A 933 -20.32 16.35 16.04
C VAL A 933 -21.42 16.13 17.07
N GLN A 934 -21.28 16.70 18.26
CA GLN A 934 -22.19 16.44 19.39
C GLN A 934 -23.62 16.82 19.05
N GLY A 935 -24.55 15.87 19.21
CA GLY A 935 -25.97 16.06 18.94
C GLY A 935 -26.35 16.27 17.49
N LYS A 936 -25.45 16.07 16.54
CA LYS A 936 -25.75 16.07 15.11
C LYS A 936 -26.41 14.74 14.72
N PRO A 937 -27.31 14.73 13.73
CA PRO A 937 -27.89 13.50 13.21
C PRO A 937 -26.81 12.60 12.58
N VAL A 938 -26.94 11.29 12.79
CA VAL A 938 -25.99 10.29 12.30
C VAL A 938 -26.69 9.31 11.36
N ALA A 939 -26.12 9.09 10.17
CA ALA A 939 -26.49 7.96 9.35
C ALA A 939 -25.54 6.79 9.61
N ILE A 940 -26.12 5.64 9.95
CA ILE A 940 -25.38 4.40 10.24
C ILE A 940 -25.65 3.41 9.11
N LEU A 941 -24.63 2.85 8.50
CA LEU A 941 -24.75 1.75 7.53
C LEU A 941 -24.08 0.51 8.12
N ILE A 942 -24.84 -0.56 8.18
CA ILE A 942 -24.37 -1.87 8.69
C ILE A 942 -24.45 -2.89 7.55
N ILE A 943 -23.36 -3.61 7.30
CA ILE A 943 -23.27 -4.69 6.31
C ILE A 943 -22.74 -5.93 7.02
N GLY A 944 -23.44 -7.06 6.94
CA GLY A 944 -22.99 -8.30 7.58
C GLY A 944 -24.07 -9.35 7.73
N ASP A 945 -23.74 -10.45 8.45
CA ASP A 945 -24.63 -11.61 8.60
C ASP A 945 -25.90 -11.29 9.43
N PRO A 946 -27.09 -11.28 8.81
CA PRO A 946 -28.34 -10.94 9.48
C PRO A 946 -28.72 -11.88 10.63
N LYS A 947 -28.12 -13.07 10.72
CA LYS A 947 -28.41 -14.06 11.78
C LYS A 947 -27.59 -13.82 13.04
N LEU A 948 -26.43 -13.17 12.91
CA LEU A 948 -25.48 -12.94 14.01
C LEU A 948 -25.64 -11.55 14.61
N ILE A 949 -25.99 -10.54 13.78
CA ILE A 949 -26.17 -9.16 14.21
C ILE A 949 -27.43 -9.00 15.08
N ASP A 950 -27.30 -8.45 16.27
CA ASP A 950 -28.46 -8.14 17.15
C ASP A 950 -29.21 -6.89 16.65
N GLN A 951 -30.04 -7.12 15.62
CA GLN A 951 -30.89 -6.07 15.06
C GLN A 951 -31.95 -5.54 16.06
N LYS A 952 -32.23 -6.28 17.15
CA LYS A 952 -33.20 -5.84 18.16
C LYS A 952 -32.59 -4.76 19.04
N GLN A 953 -31.33 -4.95 19.48
CA GLN A 953 -30.58 -3.95 20.24
C GLN A 953 -30.43 -2.69 19.41
N ILE A 954 -29.94 -2.80 18.15
CA ILE A 954 -29.78 -1.66 17.24
C ILE A 954 -31.10 -0.90 17.05
N LYS A 955 -32.19 -1.62 16.81
CA LYS A 955 -33.51 -1.00 16.66
C LYS A 955 -34.01 -0.31 17.95
N ALA A 956 -33.69 -0.86 19.11
CA ALA A 956 -34.08 -0.31 20.39
C ALA A 956 -33.34 1.00 20.70
N HIS A 957 -32.05 1.09 20.33
CA HIS A 957 -31.21 2.26 20.64
C HIS A 957 -31.29 3.33 19.53
N TYR A 958 -31.34 2.94 18.25
CA TYR A 958 -31.21 3.86 17.10
C TYR A 958 -32.45 3.92 16.20
N GLY A 959 -33.53 3.29 16.57
CA GLY A 959 -34.80 3.38 15.85
C GLY A 959 -34.97 2.43 14.69
N LYS A 960 -35.71 2.88 13.66
CA LYS A 960 -36.12 2.02 12.55
C LYS A 960 -34.94 1.68 11.64
N ILE A 961 -34.72 0.38 11.41
CA ILE A 961 -33.74 -0.11 10.42
C ILE A 961 -34.35 -0.09 9.02
N THR A 962 -33.70 0.56 8.08
CA THR A 962 -34.01 0.56 6.64
C THR A 962 -33.19 -0.48 5.95
N LYS A 963 -33.81 -1.57 5.47
CA LYS A 963 -33.10 -2.62 4.72
C LYS A 963 -32.77 -2.16 3.33
N LEU A 964 -31.50 -2.38 2.95
CA LEU A 964 -31.01 -2.21 1.57
C LEU A 964 -30.97 -3.57 0.87
N SER A 965 -30.92 -3.55 -0.45
CA SER A 965 -30.66 -4.71 -1.30
C SER A 965 -29.64 -4.35 -2.36
N LYS A 966 -28.85 -5.32 -2.80
CA LYS A 966 -27.84 -5.09 -3.86
C LYS A 966 -28.47 -4.47 -5.13
N ASN A 967 -29.67 -4.91 -5.51
CA ASN A 967 -30.39 -4.35 -6.66
C ASN A 967 -30.76 -2.86 -6.54
N LYS A 968 -30.72 -2.30 -5.34
CA LYS A 968 -30.94 -0.87 -5.13
C LYS A 968 -29.67 -0.03 -5.24
N LEU A 969 -28.53 -0.65 -5.16
CA LEU A 969 -27.23 0.01 -5.11
C LEU A 969 -26.61 0.19 -6.50
N PHE A 970 -27.01 -0.65 -7.46
CA PHE A 970 -26.41 -0.70 -8.79
C PHE A 970 -27.46 -0.43 -9.87
N SER A 971 -27.09 0.28 -10.94
CA SER A 971 -27.87 0.32 -12.19
C SER A 971 -27.56 -0.94 -13.01
N TYR A 972 -28.59 -1.59 -13.54
CA TYR A 972 -28.48 -2.76 -14.41
C TYR A 972 -28.84 -2.43 -15.86
#